data_1b54793ca34c94e382c02dc0dac01485
#
_entry.id   1b54793ca34c94e382c02dc0dac01485
#
_cell.length_a   1.000
_cell.length_b   1.000
_cell.length_c   1.000
_cell.angle_alpha   90.00
_cell.angle_beta   90.00
_cell.angle_gamma   90.00
#
_symmetry.space_group_name_H-M   'P 1'
#
loop_
_entity.id
_entity.type
_entity.pdbx_description
1 polymer ?
#
loop_
_entity_poly.entity_id
_entity_poly.type
_entity_poly.pdbx_seq_one_letter_code
_entity_poly.pdbx_strand_id
1 'polypeptide(L)'
;MFLTKCAPNSAVGLRRTIQLNYGVNIILDEPNDIAVFRVVDLPSNRSLLEYMFKEDSLERPEFNAFRLTREEDGSITTSEIVCNVAARDMMVTRYGENLMLPTFRGTSKDQTREGDCGSPLIAIFNGRCVVVGLHVGCIQHPKIADRWRILSRRIDKNLIESLLTTFPAQAKVLPSVPLMTCEKTGEIALESLHRKSPFCYLSKNGSMEVFGSIPFREGSKSHVIKTLLGKDFVEATRDDGPLSIVDKMYAPVMRGYEPKHNSLKHMIQTSQGVDYKRLNKCRDAFLADIIHRLPPSEFDLIKPLDIDSCVNGVAGVSYIDAMKRSTSAGFPWREVKHKHLIPVVDDSGLPTGRVRVTQEIADRVDGILEAYSEGRQFHPVFAASFKDEPVSKEKRDAAKTRIFCAAPMDFTIVVRKFLLPVIRVIQRNTAAFETAIGVQAQSKEWELKYRLITKFGEHRIVAGDYSKFDKKMSPAFTLAAFDILRALCERAGYTDTELTAIDCIAQDICFPTTDFFGDLVRFNGTNPSGHPLTVIINSIVNSLYMRYAYLHLNPFGVISDFQDNVSLLTYGDDNIMSVNEEITFFNHTTIQETLQLIDVEYTMPDKQQESLPFIHISQTSFLKRSFRYDEDLQAIVGPLEHDSISKMLTSCVASKSFTAEQHMLAVVRSAMDEYFWFGKSVFEDRRAKFHQIM
;
A
#
# COMPACT_ATOMS: atom_id res chain seq x y z
N MET A 1 -23.02 4.42 -6.93
CA MET A 1 -23.64 4.83 -5.64
C MET A 1 -22.56 4.76 -4.59
N PHE A 2 -22.18 5.88 -4.03
CA PHE A 2 -21.11 5.96 -3.04
C PHE A 2 -21.68 5.61 -1.66
N LEU A 3 -21.14 4.60 -1.00
CA LEU A 3 -21.45 4.28 0.41
C LEU A 3 -20.86 5.32 1.39
N THR A 4 -20.66 6.55 0.94
CA THR A 4 -20.01 7.62 1.71
C THR A 4 -20.97 8.61 2.33
N LYS A 5 -22.26 8.44 2.24
CA LYS A 5 -23.17 9.29 2.98
C LYS A 5 -23.70 8.63 4.24
N CYS A 6 -22.83 8.24 5.11
CA CYS A 6 -23.01 8.58 6.50
C CYS A 6 -22.75 10.08 6.63
N ALA A 7 -23.45 10.77 7.55
CA ALA A 7 -23.41 12.22 7.73
C ALA A 7 -22.03 12.86 7.48
N PRO A 8 -21.97 14.14 7.06
CA PRO A 8 -20.72 14.81 6.68
C PRO A 8 -19.60 14.75 7.73
N ASN A 9 -19.91 14.36 8.96
CA ASN A 9 -19.00 14.26 10.08
C ASN A 9 -18.73 12.83 10.57
N SER A 10 -19.28 11.81 9.94
CA SER A 10 -18.95 10.45 10.36
C SER A 10 -17.54 10.11 9.95
N ALA A 11 -16.74 9.67 10.91
CA ALA A 11 -15.36 9.22 10.75
C ALA A 11 -15.28 7.90 9.94
N VAL A 12 -15.93 7.84 8.81
CA VAL A 12 -15.83 6.72 7.87
C VAL A 12 -14.59 6.95 7.04
N GLY A 13 -13.48 6.53 7.58
CA GLY A 13 -12.20 6.66 6.96
C GLY A 13 -11.92 5.76 5.78
N LEU A 14 -12.81 4.91 5.38
CA LEU A 14 -12.70 4.13 4.15
C LEU A 14 -13.70 4.69 3.14
N ARG A 15 -13.26 5.66 2.34
CA ARG A 15 -13.90 5.91 1.05
C ARG A 15 -13.56 4.73 0.14
N ARG A 16 -14.25 3.61 0.32
CA ARG A 16 -14.32 2.60 -0.72
C ARG A 16 -15.39 3.00 -1.68
N THR A 17 -15.02 3.29 -2.89
CA THR A 17 -15.95 3.30 -4.00
C THR A 17 -16.25 1.84 -4.31
N ILE A 18 -17.34 1.33 -3.75
CA ILE A 18 -17.88 0.04 -4.18
C ILE A 18 -18.90 0.38 -5.26
N GLN A 19 -18.62 -0.05 -6.47
CA GLN A 19 -19.65 0.01 -7.50
C GLN A 19 -20.73 -1.00 -7.14
N LEU A 20 -21.92 -0.48 -6.82
CA LEU A 20 -23.07 -1.30 -6.50
C LEU A 20 -23.79 -1.65 -7.80
N ASN A 21 -23.60 -2.88 -8.28
CA ASN A 21 -24.34 -3.43 -9.40
C ASN A 21 -25.54 -4.19 -8.87
N TYR A 22 -26.74 -3.70 -9.23
CA TYR A 22 -27.98 -4.35 -8.83
C TYR A 22 -28.03 -5.82 -9.27
N GLY A 23 -28.41 -6.71 -8.36
CA GLY A 23 -28.44 -8.15 -8.59
C GLY A 23 -27.07 -8.85 -8.60
N VAL A 24 -25.96 -8.11 -8.49
CA VAL A 24 -24.60 -8.70 -8.44
C VAL A 24 -24.00 -8.57 -7.06
N ASN A 25 -23.83 -7.34 -6.57
CA ASN A 25 -23.24 -7.09 -5.25
C ASN A 25 -24.13 -6.23 -4.34
N ILE A 26 -25.30 -5.81 -4.81
CA ILE A 26 -26.35 -5.20 -4.01
C ILE A 26 -27.69 -5.83 -4.35
N ILE A 27 -28.46 -6.13 -3.31
CA ILE A 27 -29.85 -6.54 -3.39
C ILE A 27 -30.66 -5.52 -2.61
N LEU A 28 -31.64 -4.92 -3.26
CA LEU A 28 -32.60 -4.02 -2.63
C LEU A 28 -33.89 -4.80 -2.41
N ASP A 29 -34.30 -4.92 -1.18
CA ASP A 29 -35.60 -5.41 -0.79
C ASP A 29 -36.46 -4.18 -0.48
N GLU A 30 -36.99 -3.55 -1.55
CA GLU A 30 -37.77 -2.32 -1.44
C GLU A 30 -39.00 -2.48 -0.52
N PRO A 31 -39.78 -3.58 -0.60
CA PRO A 31 -40.89 -3.81 0.31
C PRO A 31 -40.51 -3.83 1.79
N ASN A 32 -39.29 -4.25 2.08
CA ASN A 32 -38.77 -4.36 3.42
C ASN A 32 -37.85 -3.20 3.83
N ASP A 33 -37.59 -2.25 2.93
CA ASP A 33 -36.65 -1.13 3.12
C ASP A 33 -35.26 -1.58 3.60
N ILE A 34 -34.75 -2.66 3.01
CA ILE A 34 -33.47 -3.25 3.35
C ILE A 34 -32.59 -3.32 2.10
N ALA A 35 -31.37 -2.86 2.23
CA ALA A 35 -30.32 -3.07 1.25
C ALA A 35 -29.25 -4.01 1.84
N VAL A 36 -28.98 -5.10 1.14
CA VAL A 36 -27.86 -6.01 1.47
C VAL A 36 -26.83 -5.90 0.37
N PHE A 37 -25.60 -5.63 0.74
CA PHE A 37 -24.54 -5.53 -0.24
C PHE A 37 -23.34 -6.38 0.17
N ARG A 38 -22.72 -6.96 -0.85
CA ARG A 38 -21.53 -7.76 -0.71
C ARG A 38 -20.31 -6.85 -0.78
N VAL A 39 -19.50 -6.86 0.25
CA VAL A 39 -18.20 -6.21 0.29
C VAL A 39 -17.14 -7.29 0.16
N VAL A 40 -16.57 -7.43 -1.03
CA VAL A 40 -15.59 -8.50 -1.34
C VAL A 40 -14.18 -8.20 -0.80
N ASP A 41 -13.89 -6.95 -0.46
CA ASP A 41 -12.54 -6.49 -0.12
C ASP A 41 -12.34 -6.28 1.39
N LEU A 42 -13.25 -6.73 2.22
CA LEU A 42 -13.07 -6.78 3.65
C LEU A 42 -12.56 -8.14 4.10
N PRO A 43 -11.71 -8.19 5.13
CA PRO A 43 -11.34 -9.46 5.74
C PRO A 43 -12.59 -10.25 6.08
N SER A 44 -12.53 -11.56 5.85
CA SER A 44 -13.57 -12.48 6.27
C SER A 44 -13.73 -12.43 7.78
N ASN A 45 -14.82 -11.84 8.25
CA ASN A 45 -15.18 -11.81 9.66
C ASN A 45 -16.04 -13.02 10.02
N ARG A 46 -16.12 -13.33 11.31
CA ARG A 46 -17.04 -14.34 11.82
C ARG A 46 -18.47 -13.99 11.43
N SER A 47 -19.22 -14.94 10.91
CA SER A 47 -20.63 -14.77 10.59
C SER A 47 -21.42 -14.33 11.83
N LEU A 48 -22.20 -13.26 11.69
CA LEU A 48 -23.10 -12.77 12.73
C LEU A 48 -24.49 -13.42 12.63
N LEU A 49 -24.75 -14.31 11.67
CA LEU A 49 -26.05 -14.99 11.52
C LEU A 49 -26.47 -15.80 12.74
N GLU A 50 -25.52 -16.31 13.51
CA GLU A 50 -25.80 -17.04 14.76
C GLU A 50 -26.29 -16.13 15.88
N TYR A 51 -26.04 -14.81 15.75
CA TYR A 51 -26.45 -13.77 16.68
C TYR A 51 -27.66 -12.99 16.19
N MET A 52 -28.25 -13.40 15.07
CA MET A 52 -29.48 -12.79 14.57
C MET A 52 -30.70 -13.34 15.33
N PHE A 53 -31.66 -12.48 15.52
CA PHE A 53 -32.93 -12.78 16.13
C PHE A 53 -33.66 -13.90 15.35
N LYS A 54 -34.35 -14.79 16.10
CA LYS A 54 -35.31 -15.76 15.55
C LYS A 54 -36.70 -15.42 16.04
N GLU A 55 -37.68 -15.40 15.16
CA GLU A 55 -39.03 -14.97 15.44
C GLU A 55 -39.65 -15.66 16.65
N ASP A 56 -39.38 -16.95 16.80
CA ASP A 56 -39.89 -17.80 17.86
C ASP A 56 -39.28 -17.54 19.24
N SER A 57 -38.34 -16.59 19.35
CA SER A 57 -37.58 -16.34 20.61
C SER A 57 -38.15 -15.27 21.49
N LEU A 58 -39.25 -14.58 21.10
CA LEU A 58 -39.86 -13.48 21.88
C LEU A 58 -41.02 -13.97 22.71
N GLU A 59 -40.71 -14.41 23.91
CA GLU A 59 -41.75 -14.87 24.89
C GLU A 59 -42.34 -13.72 25.71
N ARG A 60 -41.77 -12.51 25.68
CA ARG A 60 -42.18 -11.40 26.53
C ARG A 60 -42.71 -10.22 25.71
N PRO A 61 -43.73 -9.48 26.19
CA PRO A 61 -44.30 -8.34 25.49
C PRO A 61 -43.34 -7.13 25.41
N GLU A 62 -42.38 -7.04 26.32
CA GLU A 62 -41.34 -6.02 26.33
C GLU A 62 -39.99 -6.63 26.63
N PHE A 63 -38.95 -6.02 26.04
CA PHE A 63 -37.54 -6.40 26.27
C PHE A 63 -36.64 -5.18 26.23
N ASN A 64 -35.49 -5.26 26.92
CA ASN A 64 -34.46 -4.24 26.87
C ASN A 64 -33.51 -4.54 25.71
N ALA A 65 -33.21 -3.50 24.96
CA ALA A 65 -32.24 -3.54 23.88
C ALA A 65 -31.28 -2.34 24.00
N PHE A 66 -30.15 -2.47 23.35
CA PHE A 66 -29.12 -1.43 23.27
C PHE A 66 -28.91 -1.08 21.81
N ARG A 67 -29.07 0.21 21.49
CA ARG A 67 -28.58 0.72 20.20
C ARG A 67 -27.08 0.97 20.30
N LEU A 68 -26.32 0.45 19.37
CA LEU A 68 -24.90 0.71 19.26
C LEU A 68 -24.68 1.86 18.26
N THR A 69 -24.13 2.95 18.74
CA THR A 69 -23.78 4.09 17.89
C THR A 69 -22.27 4.25 17.89
N ARG A 70 -21.70 4.43 16.70
CA ARG A 70 -20.28 4.76 16.56
C ARG A 70 -20.15 6.28 16.56
N GLU A 71 -19.42 6.80 17.51
CA GLU A 71 -19.12 8.22 17.64
C GLU A 71 -18.07 8.68 16.63
N GLU A 72 -17.93 9.98 16.46
CA GLU A 72 -16.97 10.57 15.54
C GLU A 72 -15.50 10.22 15.86
N ASP A 73 -15.19 10.00 17.12
CA ASP A 73 -13.85 9.59 17.59
C ASP A 73 -13.57 8.09 17.41
N GLY A 74 -14.55 7.35 16.85
CA GLY A 74 -14.46 5.91 16.64
C GLY A 74 -14.88 5.06 17.83
N SER A 75 -15.18 5.66 18.98
CA SER A 75 -15.73 4.96 20.14
C SER A 75 -17.13 4.44 19.84
N ILE A 76 -17.55 3.42 20.60
CA ILE A 76 -18.91 2.87 20.50
C ILE A 76 -19.65 3.24 21.78
N THR A 77 -20.75 3.96 21.61
CA THR A 77 -21.67 4.27 22.69
C THR A 77 -22.91 3.38 22.63
N THR A 78 -23.53 3.17 23.76
CA THR A 78 -24.76 2.38 23.89
C THR A 78 -25.87 3.22 24.47
N SER A 79 -27.02 3.21 23.82
CA SER A 79 -28.24 3.82 24.33
C SER A 79 -29.26 2.74 24.67
N GLU A 80 -29.73 2.70 25.90
CA GLU A 80 -30.75 1.75 26.34
C GLU A 80 -32.13 2.09 25.76
N ILE A 81 -32.80 1.07 25.25
CA ILE A 81 -34.14 1.18 24.66
C ILE A 81 -35.01 0.08 25.24
N VAL A 82 -36.13 0.47 25.81
CA VAL A 82 -37.20 -0.49 26.20
C VAL A 82 -38.09 -0.70 24.98
N CYS A 83 -38.00 -1.86 24.37
CA CYS A 83 -38.71 -2.24 23.13
C CYS A 83 -40.00 -2.98 23.46
N ASN A 84 -41.09 -2.66 22.74
CA ASN A 84 -42.34 -3.37 22.81
C ASN A 84 -42.50 -4.30 21.62
N VAL A 85 -42.83 -5.57 21.89
CA VAL A 85 -43.01 -6.64 20.92
C VAL A 85 -44.34 -6.57 20.17
N ALA A 86 -45.34 -5.82 20.67
CA ALA A 86 -46.59 -5.61 19.95
C ALA A 86 -46.31 -4.92 18.60
N ALA A 87 -45.68 -5.69 17.71
CA ALA A 87 -45.34 -5.30 16.38
C ALA A 87 -46.63 -5.12 15.58
N ARG A 88 -47.02 -3.89 15.40
CA ARG A 88 -47.86 -3.55 14.26
C ARG A 88 -46.94 -3.00 13.20
N ASP A 89 -47.15 -3.43 11.98
CA ASP A 89 -46.53 -2.78 10.83
C ASP A 89 -46.78 -1.29 10.97
N MET A 90 -45.70 -0.52 10.82
CA MET A 90 -45.80 0.95 10.89
C MET A 90 -45.57 1.53 9.51
N MET A 91 -46.40 2.50 9.21
CA MET A 91 -46.23 3.35 8.06
C MET A 91 -45.03 4.28 8.29
N VAL A 92 -44.02 4.15 7.43
CA VAL A 92 -42.85 5.02 7.34
C VAL A 92 -42.93 5.77 6.03
N THR A 93 -42.96 7.10 6.08
CA THR A 93 -42.95 7.91 4.85
C THR A 93 -41.51 8.17 4.44
N ARG A 94 -41.18 7.76 3.25
CA ARG A 94 -39.85 7.97 2.63
C ARG A 94 -40.01 8.49 1.21
N TYR A 95 -39.38 9.62 0.91
CA TYR A 95 -39.49 10.28 -0.41
C TYR A 95 -40.91 10.50 -0.92
N GLY A 96 -41.89 10.69 0.01
CA GLY A 96 -43.30 10.86 -0.33
C GLY A 96 -44.12 9.57 -0.45
N GLU A 97 -43.47 8.41 -0.36
CA GLU A 97 -44.14 7.10 -0.35
C GLU A 97 -44.29 6.55 1.06
N ASN A 98 -45.41 5.86 1.27
CA ASN A 98 -45.77 5.26 2.57
C ASN A 98 -45.45 3.76 2.51
N LEU A 99 -44.51 3.32 3.32
CA LEU A 99 -44.11 1.91 3.44
C LEU A 99 -44.63 1.34 4.77
N MET A 100 -45.23 0.16 4.75
CA MET A 100 -45.63 -0.58 5.95
C MET A 100 -44.49 -1.56 6.31
N LEU A 101 -43.80 -1.29 7.42
CA LEU A 101 -42.62 -2.07 7.84
C LEU A 101 -42.87 -2.75 9.18
N PRO A 102 -42.49 -4.02 9.37
CA PRO A 102 -42.43 -4.67 10.68
C PRO A 102 -41.37 -3.97 11.54
N THR A 103 -41.80 -3.35 12.63
CA THR A 103 -40.93 -2.53 13.46
C THR A 103 -41.11 -2.86 14.95
N PHE A 104 -40.02 -2.64 15.70
CA PHE A 104 -40.09 -2.48 17.15
C PHE A 104 -40.26 -1.00 17.48
N ARG A 105 -41.22 -0.70 18.40
CA ARG A 105 -41.28 0.59 19.04
C ARG A 105 -40.60 0.52 20.38
N GLY A 106 -39.73 1.47 20.66
CA GLY A 106 -39.05 1.57 21.93
C GLY A 106 -39.11 2.96 22.51
N THR A 107 -38.75 3.08 23.77
CA THR A 107 -38.55 4.36 24.47
C THR A 107 -37.12 4.43 24.98
N SER A 108 -36.48 5.58 24.81
CA SER A 108 -35.13 5.85 25.30
C SER A 108 -35.07 7.22 25.98
N LYS A 109 -34.10 7.40 26.86
CA LYS A 109 -33.74 8.73 27.39
C LYS A 109 -32.93 9.53 26.36
N ASP A 110 -32.22 8.83 25.46
CA ASP A 110 -31.31 9.45 24.53
C ASP A 110 -32.01 9.78 23.21
N GLN A 111 -31.83 11.01 22.76
CA GLN A 111 -32.21 11.42 21.43
C GLN A 111 -31.28 10.79 20.43
N THR A 112 -31.81 10.47 19.25
CA THR A 112 -30.96 10.04 18.11
C THR A 112 -30.54 11.26 17.30
N ARG A 113 -29.39 11.14 16.66
CA ARG A 113 -28.79 12.18 15.82
C ARG A 113 -28.90 11.80 14.34
N GLU A 114 -28.71 12.78 13.50
CA GLU A 114 -28.52 12.51 12.07
C GLU A 114 -27.32 11.58 11.86
N GLY A 115 -27.52 10.49 11.11
CA GLY A 115 -26.50 9.45 10.92
C GLY A 115 -26.68 8.20 11.78
N ASP A 116 -27.54 8.22 12.78
CA ASP A 116 -27.83 7.04 13.62
C ASP A 116 -28.69 5.98 12.92
N CYS A 117 -29.31 6.32 11.78
CA CYS A 117 -30.09 5.36 10.98
C CYS A 117 -29.21 4.22 10.50
N GLY A 118 -29.69 2.99 10.67
CA GLY A 118 -28.94 1.77 10.38
C GLY A 118 -28.13 1.23 11.56
N SER A 119 -28.03 1.96 12.67
CA SER A 119 -27.39 1.48 13.90
C SER A 119 -28.05 0.18 14.39
N PRO A 120 -27.28 -0.88 14.71
CA PRO A 120 -27.83 -2.14 15.17
C PRO A 120 -28.48 -2.01 16.56
N LEU A 121 -29.62 -2.67 16.68
CA LEU A 121 -30.32 -2.85 17.93
C LEU A 121 -30.02 -4.25 18.47
N ILE A 122 -29.40 -4.32 19.63
CA ILE A 122 -29.00 -5.56 20.28
C ILE A 122 -29.78 -5.79 21.56
N ALA A 123 -30.34 -6.97 21.69
CA ALA A 123 -30.99 -7.42 22.93
C ALA A 123 -30.18 -8.56 23.57
N ILE A 124 -30.43 -8.78 24.86
CA ILE A 124 -29.81 -9.90 25.58
C ILE A 124 -30.92 -10.89 25.92
N PHE A 125 -30.90 -12.06 25.28
CA PHE A 125 -31.81 -13.17 25.57
C PHE A 125 -31.02 -14.37 26.11
N ASN A 126 -31.41 -14.85 27.27
CA ASN A 126 -30.77 -16.02 27.91
C ASN A 126 -29.23 -15.87 28.03
N GLY A 127 -28.74 -14.66 28.35
CA GLY A 127 -27.33 -14.36 28.49
C GLY A 127 -26.57 -14.23 27.17
N ARG A 128 -27.23 -14.24 26.00
CA ARG A 128 -26.62 -14.07 24.68
C ARG A 128 -27.07 -12.75 24.05
N CYS A 129 -26.12 -12.05 23.47
CA CYS A 129 -26.39 -10.87 22.65
C CYS A 129 -26.98 -11.29 21.30
N VAL A 130 -28.11 -10.68 20.93
CA VAL A 130 -28.82 -10.97 19.69
C VAL A 130 -29.15 -9.68 18.96
N VAL A 131 -28.85 -9.59 17.67
CA VAL A 131 -29.24 -8.46 16.82
C VAL A 131 -30.73 -8.63 16.48
N VAL A 132 -31.55 -7.67 16.88
CA VAL A 132 -33.01 -7.72 16.72
C VAL A 132 -33.54 -6.74 15.68
N GLY A 133 -32.77 -5.73 15.32
CA GLY A 133 -33.23 -4.72 14.36
C GLY A 133 -32.18 -3.68 14.00
N LEU A 134 -32.56 -2.77 13.13
CA LEU A 134 -31.81 -1.57 12.76
C LEU A 134 -32.62 -0.33 13.11
N HIS A 135 -31.95 0.68 13.64
CA HIS A 135 -32.59 1.97 13.95
C HIS A 135 -33.03 2.67 12.68
N VAL A 136 -34.24 3.19 12.67
CA VAL A 136 -34.84 3.93 11.53
C VAL A 136 -35.03 5.40 11.85
N GLY A 137 -35.47 5.71 13.06
CA GLY A 137 -35.71 7.09 13.45
C GLY A 137 -36.24 7.26 14.86
N CYS A 138 -36.36 8.50 15.30
CA CYS A 138 -36.97 8.85 16.59
C CYS A 138 -37.86 10.10 16.52
N ILE A 139 -38.80 10.18 17.43
CA ILE A 139 -39.60 11.38 17.69
C ILE A 139 -39.70 11.61 19.19
N GLN A 140 -39.87 12.84 19.62
CA GLN A 140 -40.11 13.13 21.02
C GLN A 140 -41.37 12.39 21.49
N HIS A 141 -41.32 11.83 22.70
CA HIS A 141 -42.43 11.06 23.21
C HIS A 141 -43.64 12.00 23.54
N PRO A 142 -44.84 11.76 22.98
CA PRO A 142 -45.95 12.72 23.05
C PRO A 142 -46.54 12.89 24.44
N LYS A 143 -46.26 11.95 25.37
CA LYS A 143 -46.86 11.94 26.72
C LYS A 143 -45.85 11.96 27.87
N ILE A 144 -44.57 11.77 27.61
CA ILE A 144 -43.53 11.68 28.64
C ILE A 144 -42.43 12.68 28.27
N ALA A 145 -42.28 13.71 29.06
CA ALA A 145 -41.18 14.65 28.93
C ALA A 145 -39.83 13.91 29.12
N ASP A 146 -38.79 14.35 28.46
CA ASP A 146 -37.44 13.78 28.51
C ASP A 146 -37.33 12.32 28.05
N ARG A 147 -38.26 11.87 27.22
CA ARG A 147 -38.22 10.56 26.57
C ARG A 147 -38.39 10.69 25.06
N TRP A 148 -37.75 9.80 24.37
CA TRP A 148 -37.80 9.68 22.92
C TRP A 148 -38.45 8.37 22.54
N ARG A 149 -39.34 8.42 21.56
CA ARG A 149 -39.92 7.23 20.96
C ARG A 149 -39.01 6.80 19.81
N ILE A 150 -38.43 5.63 19.95
CA ILE A 150 -37.51 5.03 18.98
C ILE A 150 -38.27 4.08 18.08
N LEU A 151 -37.97 4.14 16.79
CA LEU A 151 -38.47 3.22 15.78
C LEU A 151 -37.29 2.43 15.20
N SER A 152 -37.39 1.12 15.23
CA SER A 152 -36.38 0.22 14.69
C SER A 152 -36.99 -0.80 13.74
N ARG A 153 -36.43 -0.95 12.57
CA ARG A 153 -36.79 -1.99 11.62
C ARG A 153 -36.42 -3.35 12.22
N ARG A 154 -37.40 -4.23 12.35
CA ARG A 154 -37.15 -5.60 12.80
C ARG A 154 -36.37 -6.38 11.75
N ILE A 155 -35.31 -7.05 12.16
CA ILE A 155 -34.51 -7.94 11.33
C ILE A 155 -34.41 -9.27 12.04
N ASP A 156 -34.76 -10.33 11.33
CA ASP A 156 -34.59 -11.68 11.82
C ASP A 156 -33.66 -12.51 10.92
N LYS A 157 -33.24 -13.65 11.44
CA LYS A 157 -32.31 -14.53 10.77
C LYS A 157 -32.86 -15.02 9.42
N ASN A 158 -34.14 -15.37 9.34
CA ASN A 158 -34.76 -15.93 8.13
C ASN A 158 -34.78 -14.89 7.01
N LEU A 159 -35.09 -13.64 7.32
CA LEU A 159 -35.08 -12.55 6.36
C LEU A 159 -33.65 -12.35 5.79
N ILE A 160 -32.64 -12.31 6.64
CA ILE A 160 -31.27 -12.14 6.17
C ILE A 160 -30.81 -13.36 5.37
N GLU A 161 -31.09 -14.59 5.80
CA GLU A 161 -30.78 -15.79 5.04
C GLU A 161 -31.47 -15.82 3.68
N SER A 162 -32.75 -15.42 3.60
CA SER A 162 -33.46 -15.34 2.32
C SER A 162 -32.83 -14.33 1.39
N LEU A 163 -32.46 -13.14 1.85
CA LEU A 163 -31.77 -12.11 1.08
C LEU A 163 -30.38 -12.57 0.63
N LEU A 164 -29.65 -13.29 1.48
CA LEU A 164 -28.34 -13.83 1.12
C LEU A 164 -28.42 -14.90 0.04
N THR A 165 -29.49 -15.70 -0.01
CA THR A 165 -29.70 -16.70 -1.08
C THR A 165 -30.03 -16.10 -2.44
N THR A 166 -30.48 -14.83 -2.48
CA THR A 166 -30.76 -14.13 -3.74
C THR A 166 -29.48 -13.61 -4.40
N PHE A 167 -28.36 -13.53 -3.67
CA PHE A 167 -27.10 -13.28 -4.34
C PHE A 167 -26.73 -14.46 -5.22
N PRO A 168 -26.29 -14.23 -6.46
CA PRO A 168 -25.81 -15.30 -7.31
C PRO A 168 -24.83 -16.14 -6.52
N ALA A 169 -25.05 -17.45 -6.50
CA ALA A 169 -24.10 -18.37 -5.90
C ALA A 169 -22.72 -17.93 -6.41
N GLN A 170 -21.80 -17.63 -5.47
CA GLN A 170 -20.43 -17.56 -5.91
C GLN A 170 -20.10 -18.95 -6.45
N ALA A 171 -20.09 -19.07 -7.74
CA ALA A 171 -19.10 -19.95 -8.29
C ALA A 171 -17.82 -19.61 -7.55
N LYS A 172 -17.06 -20.58 -7.08
CA LYS A 172 -15.67 -20.39 -6.54
C LYS A 172 -14.75 -19.82 -7.63
N VAL A 173 -15.31 -19.24 -8.62
CA VAL A 173 -14.75 -18.44 -9.67
C VAL A 173 -14.55 -17.09 -9.02
N LEU A 174 -13.33 -16.64 -8.97
CA LEU A 174 -13.00 -15.21 -8.90
C LEU A 174 -14.12 -14.46 -9.61
N PRO A 175 -14.77 -13.44 -8.92
CA PRO A 175 -15.76 -12.64 -9.62
C PRO A 175 -15.05 -12.14 -10.87
N SER A 176 -15.44 -12.66 -12.01
CA SER A 176 -14.93 -12.34 -13.33
C SER A 176 -13.70 -11.41 -13.30
N VAL A 177 -12.61 -11.83 -12.59
CA VAL A 177 -11.37 -11.64 -13.27
C VAL A 177 -11.69 -12.41 -14.53
N PRO A 178 -11.82 -11.79 -15.68
CA PRO A 178 -11.46 -12.50 -16.82
C PRO A 178 -10.00 -12.85 -16.52
N LEU A 179 -9.75 -14.03 -15.93
CA LEU A 179 -8.54 -14.79 -16.19
C LEU A 179 -8.62 -14.94 -17.68
N MET A 180 -8.38 -13.79 -18.33
CA MET A 180 -8.65 -13.58 -19.73
C MET A 180 -7.86 -14.64 -20.38
N THR A 181 -8.54 -15.50 -21.04
CA THR A 181 -8.01 -16.48 -21.95
C THR A 181 -6.86 -15.85 -22.68
N CYS A 182 -5.67 -16.00 -22.13
CA CYS A 182 -4.48 -15.92 -22.94
C CYS A 182 -4.62 -17.13 -23.89
N GLU A 183 -4.61 -16.95 -25.16
CA GLU A 183 -4.69 -18.04 -26.15
C GLU A 183 -3.72 -19.18 -25.85
N LYS A 184 -2.61 -18.89 -25.14
CA LYS A 184 -1.60 -19.85 -24.69
C LYS A 184 -1.89 -20.54 -23.37
N THR A 185 -2.76 -20.04 -22.51
CA THR A 185 -2.94 -20.58 -21.15
C THR A 185 -4.34 -21.15 -20.86
N GLY A 186 -5.32 -20.87 -21.73
CA GLY A 186 -6.71 -21.34 -21.52
C GLY A 186 -7.33 -20.80 -20.22
N GLU A 187 -8.49 -21.30 -19.86
CA GLU A 187 -9.09 -21.06 -18.55
C GLU A 187 -8.21 -21.69 -17.48
N ILE A 188 -7.76 -20.89 -16.51
CA ILE A 188 -7.02 -21.42 -15.36
C ILE A 188 -8.01 -22.12 -14.45
N ALA A 189 -8.06 -23.43 -14.49
CA ALA A 189 -8.79 -24.23 -13.52
C ALA A 189 -8.10 -24.09 -12.16
N LEU A 190 -8.86 -23.59 -11.17
CA LEU A 190 -8.39 -23.55 -9.79
C LEU A 190 -8.62 -24.93 -9.15
N GLU A 191 -7.55 -25.48 -8.61
CA GLU A 191 -7.59 -26.70 -7.82
C GLU A 191 -7.66 -26.35 -6.33
N SER A 192 -7.95 -27.33 -5.50
CA SER A 192 -7.81 -27.20 -4.05
C SER A 192 -6.35 -26.94 -3.68
N LEU A 193 -6.12 -26.23 -2.56
CA LEU A 193 -4.77 -25.93 -2.11
C LEU A 193 -3.89 -27.18 -2.03
N HIS A 194 -2.72 -27.10 -2.62
CA HIS A 194 -1.73 -28.15 -2.49
C HIS A 194 -1.30 -28.33 -1.02
N ARG A 195 -1.13 -29.56 -0.56
CA ARG A 195 -0.77 -29.88 0.85
C ARG A 195 0.51 -29.21 1.38
N LYS A 196 1.39 -28.75 0.49
CA LYS A 196 2.61 -27.99 0.80
C LYS A 196 2.41 -26.46 0.74
N SER A 197 1.19 -26.00 0.49
CA SER A 197 0.88 -24.59 0.51
C SER A 197 1.04 -24.03 1.94
N PRO A 198 1.71 -22.90 2.13
CA PRO A 198 1.78 -22.26 3.43
C PRO A 198 0.40 -21.84 3.95
N PHE A 199 -0.57 -21.60 3.08
CA PHE A 199 -1.95 -21.23 3.45
C PHE A 199 -2.72 -22.34 4.15
N CYS A 200 -2.30 -23.61 4.03
CA CYS A 200 -2.90 -24.70 4.78
C CYS A 200 -2.60 -24.63 6.28
N TYR A 201 -1.54 -23.95 6.68
CA TYR A 201 -0.98 -23.93 8.03
C TYR A 201 -1.04 -22.58 8.72
N LEU A 202 -1.53 -21.56 8.02
CA LEU A 202 -1.71 -20.24 8.58
C LEU A 202 -3.06 -20.12 9.29
N SER A 203 -3.10 -19.27 10.32
CA SER A 203 -4.35 -18.94 10.99
C SER A 203 -5.35 -18.36 10.00
N LYS A 204 -6.60 -18.82 10.05
CA LYS A 204 -7.70 -18.27 9.24
C LYS A 204 -8.08 -16.84 9.60
N ASN A 205 -7.48 -16.27 10.62
CA ASN A 205 -7.73 -14.89 11.08
C ASN A 205 -6.88 -13.85 10.33
N GLY A 206 -6.24 -14.23 9.23
CA GLY A 206 -5.48 -13.30 8.40
C GLY A 206 -6.35 -12.46 7.48
N SER A 207 -5.83 -11.29 7.10
CA SER A 207 -6.47 -10.37 6.15
C SER A 207 -6.20 -10.81 4.71
N MET A 208 -6.81 -11.92 4.30
CA MET A 208 -6.62 -12.47 2.95
C MET A 208 -7.82 -13.30 2.51
N GLU A 209 -7.98 -13.44 1.21
CA GLU A 209 -8.90 -14.37 0.57
C GLU A 209 -8.11 -15.35 -0.28
N VAL A 210 -8.33 -16.65 -0.08
CA VAL A 210 -7.62 -17.72 -0.79
C VAL A 210 -8.59 -18.37 -1.78
N PHE A 211 -8.26 -18.33 -3.06
CA PHE A 211 -9.13 -18.82 -4.13
C PHE A 211 -8.86 -20.29 -4.51
N GLY A 212 -7.61 -20.71 -4.44
CA GLY A 212 -7.18 -22.05 -4.78
C GLY A 212 -5.76 -22.06 -5.33
N SER A 213 -5.33 -23.22 -5.80
CA SER A 213 -4.03 -23.40 -6.45
C SER A 213 -4.17 -23.43 -7.97
N ILE A 214 -3.24 -22.78 -8.65
CA ILE A 214 -2.94 -22.94 -10.07
C ILE A 214 -1.75 -23.90 -10.20
N PRO A 215 -1.46 -24.45 -11.39
CA PRO A 215 -0.35 -25.40 -11.55
C PRO A 215 0.94 -24.88 -10.93
N PHE A 216 1.42 -25.60 -9.92
CA PHE A 216 2.56 -25.20 -9.10
C PHE A 216 3.87 -25.17 -9.89
N ARG A 217 4.65 -24.12 -9.70
CA ARG A 217 6.04 -24.08 -10.16
C ARG A 217 6.96 -23.88 -8.97
N GLU A 218 7.88 -24.80 -8.82
CA GLU A 218 8.93 -24.68 -7.82
C GLU A 218 9.86 -23.50 -8.18
N GLY A 219 10.31 -22.75 -7.16
CA GLY A 219 11.23 -21.64 -7.35
C GLY A 219 12.54 -22.09 -8.00
N SER A 220 13.20 -21.19 -8.71
CA SER A 220 14.51 -21.41 -9.31
C SER A 220 15.60 -21.54 -8.23
N LYS A 221 16.76 -22.08 -8.59
CA LYS A 221 17.97 -21.98 -7.76
C LYS A 221 18.48 -20.54 -7.78
N SER A 222 19.17 -20.12 -6.71
CA SER A 222 19.90 -18.86 -6.70
C SER A 222 21.03 -18.86 -7.72
N HIS A 223 21.21 -17.73 -8.38
CA HIS A 223 22.33 -17.44 -9.28
C HIS A 223 23.40 -16.56 -8.61
N VAL A 224 23.30 -16.34 -7.30
CA VAL A 224 24.31 -15.61 -6.54
C VAL A 224 25.60 -16.43 -6.49
N ILE A 225 26.69 -15.80 -6.93
CA ILE A 225 28.05 -16.34 -6.97
C ILE A 225 29.03 -15.35 -6.37
N LYS A 226 30.25 -15.80 -6.09
CA LYS A 226 31.37 -14.92 -5.76
C LYS A 226 31.88 -14.24 -7.01
N THR A 227 32.34 -13.02 -6.89
CA THR A 227 33.00 -12.31 -7.99
C THR A 227 34.39 -12.90 -8.30
N LEU A 228 34.89 -12.65 -9.47
CA LEU A 228 36.15 -13.22 -9.95
C LEU A 228 37.37 -12.88 -9.05
N LEU A 229 37.47 -11.58 -8.67
CA LEU A 229 38.58 -11.05 -7.86
C LEU A 229 38.19 -10.73 -6.39
N GLY A 230 37.06 -11.23 -5.92
CA GLY A 230 36.56 -10.89 -4.60
C GLY A 230 37.50 -11.28 -3.47
N LYS A 231 38.19 -12.44 -3.58
CA LYS A 231 39.18 -12.90 -2.60
C LYS A 231 40.44 -12.03 -2.62
N ASP A 232 40.90 -11.60 -3.78
CA ASP A 232 42.07 -10.77 -3.94
C ASP A 232 41.84 -9.38 -3.33
N PHE A 233 40.65 -8.80 -3.48
CA PHE A 233 40.27 -7.55 -2.85
C PHE A 233 40.22 -7.66 -1.31
N VAL A 234 39.72 -8.76 -0.78
CA VAL A 234 39.69 -9.03 0.67
C VAL A 234 41.11 -9.09 1.22
N GLU A 235 42.01 -9.79 0.52
CA GLU A 235 43.42 -9.92 0.93
C GLU A 235 44.15 -8.58 0.89
N ALA A 236 44.05 -7.85 -0.24
CA ALA A 236 44.76 -6.58 -0.45
C ALA A 236 44.33 -5.46 0.48
N THR A 237 43.13 -5.57 1.12
CA THR A 237 42.56 -4.56 2.01
C THR A 237 42.43 -5.03 3.46
N ARG A 238 43.04 -6.17 3.81
CA ARG A 238 42.92 -6.81 5.14
C ARG A 238 43.23 -5.86 6.28
N ASP A 239 44.26 -5.03 6.12
CA ASP A 239 44.79 -4.14 7.14
C ASP A 239 44.25 -2.70 7.09
N ASP A 240 43.23 -2.46 6.26
CA ASP A 240 42.66 -1.12 6.06
C ASP A 240 41.61 -0.71 7.13
N GLY A 241 41.52 -1.46 8.21
CA GLY A 241 40.65 -1.15 9.34
C GLY A 241 39.15 -1.11 8.93
N PRO A 242 38.42 -0.02 9.18
CA PRO A 242 36.99 0.09 8.85
C PRO A 242 36.70 0.01 7.35
N LEU A 243 37.71 0.26 6.51
CA LEU A 243 37.59 0.20 5.05
C LEU A 243 38.07 -1.13 4.45
N SER A 244 38.32 -2.16 5.26
CA SER A 244 38.65 -3.51 4.80
C SER A 244 37.44 -4.11 4.05
N ILE A 245 37.70 -4.70 2.88
CA ILE A 245 36.69 -5.41 2.12
C ILE A 245 36.44 -6.77 2.78
N VAL A 246 35.20 -7.08 3.09
CA VAL A 246 34.84 -8.29 3.83
C VAL A 246 33.81 -9.11 3.05
N ASP A 247 34.10 -10.39 2.86
CA ASP A 247 33.18 -11.33 2.22
C ASP A 247 32.23 -11.97 3.26
N LYS A 248 31.08 -11.36 3.47
CA LYS A 248 30.04 -11.80 4.43
C LYS A 248 28.75 -12.29 3.76
N MET A 249 28.72 -12.40 2.41
CA MET A 249 27.50 -12.61 1.67
C MET A 249 27.35 -14.05 1.17
N TYR A 250 26.13 -14.51 1.12
CA TYR A 250 25.74 -15.85 0.73
C TYR A 250 24.55 -15.82 -0.22
N ALA A 251 24.36 -16.92 -0.97
CA ALA A 251 23.18 -17.12 -1.78
C ALA A 251 21.91 -17.28 -0.89
N PRO A 252 20.77 -16.67 -1.25
CA PRO A 252 19.53 -16.79 -0.50
C PRO A 252 18.92 -18.20 -0.66
N VAL A 253 18.03 -18.56 0.26
CA VAL A 253 17.22 -19.77 0.15
C VAL A 253 16.04 -19.50 -0.78
N MET A 254 16.04 -20.11 -1.99
CA MET A 254 15.06 -19.85 -3.04
C MET A 254 13.99 -20.96 -3.18
N ARG A 255 14.03 -21.99 -2.34
CA ARG A 255 13.14 -23.14 -2.42
C ARG A 255 12.66 -23.57 -1.04
N GLY A 256 11.57 -24.32 -1.03
CA GLY A 256 11.02 -24.90 0.18
C GLY A 256 9.93 -24.06 0.83
N TYR A 257 9.44 -24.54 1.95
CA TYR A 257 8.33 -23.94 2.71
C TYR A 257 8.76 -22.68 3.46
N GLU A 258 9.89 -22.73 4.17
CA GLU A 258 10.34 -21.71 5.12
C GLU A 258 10.42 -20.28 4.52
N PRO A 259 11.06 -20.04 3.37
CA PRO A 259 11.16 -18.68 2.85
C PRO A 259 9.80 -18.12 2.41
N LYS A 260 8.88 -18.98 1.95
CA LYS A 260 7.51 -18.58 1.60
C LYS A 260 6.74 -18.20 2.86
N HIS A 261 6.75 -19.06 3.88
CA HIS A 261 6.08 -18.85 5.14
C HIS A 261 6.60 -17.60 5.88
N ASN A 262 7.94 -17.41 5.93
CA ASN A 262 8.56 -16.25 6.57
C ASN A 262 8.16 -14.90 5.95
N SER A 263 7.84 -14.90 4.66
CA SER A 263 7.32 -13.70 4.00
C SER A 263 5.82 -13.53 4.21
N LEU A 264 5.07 -14.61 4.03
CA LEU A 264 3.61 -14.61 4.05
C LEU A 264 3.04 -14.18 5.41
N LYS A 265 3.61 -14.66 6.52
CA LYS A 265 3.15 -14.32 7.88
C LYS A 265 3.08 -12.81 8.16
N HIS A 266 3.82 -12.00 7.42
CA HIS A 266 3.78 -10.53 7.54
C HIS A 266 2.76 -9.90 6.58
N MET A 267 2.47 -10.54 5.44
CA MET A 267 1.53 -10.03 4.44
C MET A 267 0.07 -10.20 4.86
N ILE A 268 -0.20 -11.13 5.77
CA ILE A 268 -1.55 -11.39 6.29
C ILE A 268 -1.90 -10.61 7.56
N GLN A 269 -0.96 -9.81 8.07
CA GLN A 269 -1.14 -8.97 9.24
C GLN A 269 -1.39 -7.53 8.80
N THR A 270 -2.66 -7.11 8.79
CA THR A 270 -2.99 -5.70 8.54
C THR A 270 -2.80 -4.88 9.80
N SER A 271 -2.31 -3.66 9.64
CA SER A 271 -2.30 -2.67 10.71
C SER A 271 -3.74 -2.34 11.15
N GLN A 272 -3.97 -2.27 12.46
CA GLN A 272 -5.25 -1.99 13.08
C GLN A 272 -5.17 -0.70 13.88
N GLY A 273 -6.32 -0.18 14.32
CA GLY A 273 -6.37 0.97 15.20
C GLY A 273 -6.15 2.33 14.53
N VAL A 274 -6.23 2.39 13.19
CA VAL A 274 -6.08 3.66 12.47
C VAL A 274 -7.25 4.59 12.75
N ASP A 275 -6.97 5.78 13.27
CA ASP A 275 -7.95 6.87 13.37
C ASP A 275 -8.06 7.56 12.01
N TYR A 276 -9.16 7.28 11.32
CA TYR A 276 -9.39 7.78 9.97
C TYR A 276 -9.64 9.29 9.92
N LYS A 277 -10.21 9.88 10.96
CA LYS A 277 -10.41 11.34 11.03
C LYS A 277 -9.06 12.07 11.07
N ARG A 278 -8.13 11.53 11.86
CA ARG A 278 -6.76 12.01 11.92
C ARG A 278 -6.04 11.81 10.59
N LEU A 279 -6.14 10.63 10.00
CA LEU A 279 -5.53 10.33 8.71
C LEU A 279 -6.03 11.26 7.59
N ASN A 280 -7.35 11.50 7.52
CA ASN A 280 -7.93 12.43 6.54
C ASN A 280 -7.42 13.85 6.72
N LYS A 281 -7.32 14.34 7.97
CA LYS A 281 -6.73 15.67 8.24
C LYS A 281 -5.28 15.75 7.78
N CYS A 282 -4.50 14.69 8.03
CA CYS A 282 -3.10 14.63 7.59
C CYS A 282 -2.98 14.60 6.07
N ARG A 283 -3.82 13.82 5.38
CA ARG A 283 -3.89 13.77 3.92
C ARG A 283 -4.23 15.14 3.32
N ASP A 284 -5.29 15.77 3.83
CA ASP A 284 -5.78 17.05 3.30
C ASP A 284 -4.75 18.17 3.53
N ALA A 285 -4.09 18.19 4.69
CA ALA A 285 -3.00 19.12 4.97
C ALA A 285 -1.81 18.89 4.05
N PHE A 286 -1.37 17.63 3.88
CA PHE A 286 -0.25 17.34 2.98
C PHE A 286 -0.55 17.70 1.53
N LEU A 287 -1.76 17.42 1.06
CA LEU A 287 -2.21 17.86 -0.26
C LEU A 287 -2.20 19.39 -0.40
N ALA A 288 -2.67 20.11 0.60
CA ALA A 288 -2.65 21.57 0.61
C ALA A 288 -1.21 22.13 0.54
N ASP A 289 -0.28 21.54 1.33
CA ASP A 289 1.14 21.88 1.30
C ASP A 289 1.76 21.66 -0.09
N ILE A 290 1.47 20.51 -0.71
CA ILE A 290 1.93 20.18 -2.07
C ILE A 290 1.41 21.22 -3.07
N ILE A 291 0.10 21.48 -3.07
CA ILE A 291 -0.53 22.42 -4.01
C ILE A 291 0.02 23.84 -3.83
N HIS A 292 0.28 24.26 -2.60
CA HIS A 292 0.84 25.58 -2.31
C HIS A 292 2.27 25.74 -2.86
N ARG A 293 3.06 24.68 -2.84
CA ARG A 293 4.48 24.71 -3.25
C ARG A 293 4.71 24.38 -4.72
N LEU A 294 3.76 23.74 -5.39
CA LEU A 294 3.89 23.41 -6.80
C LEU A 294 3.65 24.66 -7.65
N PRO A 295 4.59 24.98 -8.58
CA PRO A 295 4.33 25.98 -9.60
C PRO A 295 3.08 25.61 -10.42
N PRO A 296 2.18 26.55 -10.73
CA PRO A 296 0.98 26.26 -11.53
C PRO A 296 1.26 25.55 -12.87
N SER A 297 2.39 25.87 -13.51
CA SER A 297 2.82 25.25 -14.77
C SER A 297 3.12 23.74 -14.67
N GLU A 298 3.39 23.22 -13.47
CA GLU A 298 3.61 21.78 -13.30
C GLU A 298 2.32 20.96 -13.49
N PHE A 299 1.15 21.56 -13.24
CA PHE A 299 -0.14 20.89 -13.50
C PHE A 299 -0.39 20.70 -15.00
N ASP A 300 0.14 21.55 -15.87
CA ASP A 300 0.02 21.40 -17.33
C ASP A 300 0.77 20.17 -17.85
N LEU A 301 1.71 19.63 -17.07
CA LEU A 301 2.47 18.44 -17.40
C LEU A 301 1.74 17.14 -17.03
N ILE A 302 0.70 17.21 -16.20
CA ILE A 302 -0.09 16.07 -15.76
C ILE A 302 -1.20 15.83 -16.76
N LYS A 303 -0.93 15.01 -17.78
CA LYS A 303 -1.90 14.60 -18.82
C LYS A 303 -1.75 13.12 -19.12
N PRO A 304 -2.83 12.36 -19.30
CA PRO A 304 -2.74 10.95 -19.65
C PRO A 304 -1.88 10.72 -20.90
N LEU A 305 -1.02 9.71 -20.86
CA LEU A 305 -0.16 9.35 -21.98
C LEU A 305 -0.91 8.45 -22.98
N ASP A 306 -0.49 8.49 -24.24
CA ASP A 306 -0.85 7.44 -25.18
C ASP A 306 -0.07 6.12 -24.90
N ILE A 307 -0.53 5.02 -25.44
CA ILE A 307 0.07 3.69 -25.19
C ILE A 307 1.51 3.60 -25.71
N ASP A 308 1.81 4.26 -26.82
CA ASP A 308 3.14 4.28 -27.38
C ASP A 308 4.13 4.99 -26.44
N SER A 309 3.78 6.13 -25.91
CA SER A 309 4.56 6.86 -24.89
C SER A 309 4.71 6.04 -23.59
N CYS A 310 3.68 5.27 -23.20
CA CYS A 310 3.78 4.37 -22.04
C CYS A 310 4.83 3.28 -22.23
N VAL A 311 5.03 2.79 -23.45
CA VAL A 311 5.96 1.71 -23.77
C VAL A 311 7.37 2.21 -24.10
N ASN A 312 7.45 3.24 -24.96
CA ASN A 312 8.70 3.74 -25.52
C ASN A 312 9.27 4.96 -24.78
N GLY A 313 8.53 5.54 -23.84
CA GLY A 313 8.87 6.84 -23.28
C GLY A 313 8.74 7.97 -24.29
N VAL A 314 9.16 9.16 -23.90
CA VAL A 314 9.15 10.37 -24.75
C VAL A 314 10.58 10.91 -24.82
N ALA A 315 11.15 10.93 -26.00
CA ALA A 315 12.53 11.39 -26.21
C ALA A 315 12.72 12.85 -25.74
N GLY A 316 13.77 13.09 -24.96
CA GLY A 316 14.08 14.42 -24.43
C GLY A 316 13.20 14.86 -23.25
N VAL A 317 12.27 14.03 -22.79
CA VAL A 317 11.42 14.32 -21.64
C VAL A 317 11.87 13.48 -20.44
N SER A 318 12.51 14.13 -19.47
CA SER A 318 12.97 13.46 -18.24
C SER A 318 11.82 12.81 -17.50
N TYR A 319 12.06 11.62 -16.94
CA TYR A 319 11.13 10.82 -16.14
C TYR A 319 9.93 10.24 -16.91
N ILE A 320 9.87 10.40 -18.23
CA ILE A 320 8.96 9.63 -19.11
C ILE A 320 9.80 8.63 -19.91
N ASP A 321 10.53 7.79 -19.19
CA ASP A 321 11.45 6.82 -19.78
C ASP A 321 10.72 5.60 -20.36
N ALA A 322 11.34 4.93 -21.32
CA ALA A 322 10.83 3.68 -21.88
C ALA A 322 10.67 2.60 -20.78
N MET A 323 9.64 1.78 -20.94
CA MET A 323 9.42 0.65 -20.06
C MET A 323 10.60 -0.34 -20.16
N LYS A 324 11.08 -0.85 -19.02
CA LYS A 324 12.21 -1.80 -18.97
C LYS A 324 11.83 -3.12 -19.63
N ARG A 325 12.39 -3.39 -20.82
CA ARG A 325 12.01 -4.51 -21.70
C ARG A 325 12.59 -5.87 -21.27
N SER A 326 13.68 -5.88 -20.50
CA SER A 326 14.38 -7.08 -20.03
C SER A 326 13.79 -7.74 -18.79
N THR A 327 12.76 -7.12 -18.18
CA THR A 327 12.07 -7.68 -17.01
C THR A 327 10.91 -8.58 -17.42
N SER A 328 10.39 -9.38 -16.46
CA SER A 328 9.24 -10.25 -16.69
C SER A 328 8.00 -9.48 -17.12
N ALA A 329 7.21 -10.06 -18.03
CA ALA A 329 5.87 -9.58 -18.39
C ALA A 329 4.82 -9.82 -17.27
N GLY A 330 5.16 -10.57 -16.24
CA GLY A 330 4.26 -10.90 -15.16
C GLY A 330 3.29 -12.03 -15.50
N PHE A 331 2.27 -12.17 -14.70
CA PHE A 331 1.21 -13.15 -14.93
C PHE A 331 0.29 -12.68 -16.09
N PRO A 332 -0.22 -13.58 -16.96
CA PRO A 332 -0.02 -15.04 -16.95
C PRO A 332 1.26 -15.51 -17.66
N TRP A 333 1.93 -14.67 -18.42
CA TRP A 333 3.02 -15.04 -19.35
C TRP A 333 4.29 -15.51 -18.63
N ARG A 334 4.67 -14.84 -17.53
CA ARG A 334 5.85 -15.13 -16.70
C ARG A 334 7.18 -15.16 -17.45
N GLU A 335 7.20 -14.75 -18.70
CA GLU A 335 8.40 -14.60 -19.54
C GLU A 335 8.80 -13.12 -19.65
N VAL A 336 9.88 -12.84 -20.37
CA VAL A 336 10.42 -11.48 -20.50
C VAL A 336 9.57 -10.62 -21.44
N LYS A 337 9.40 -9.33 -21.11
CA LYS A 337 8.56 -8.38 -21.86
C LYS A 337 8.91 -8.29 -23.34
N HIS A 338 10.19 -8.42 -23.72
CA HIS A 338 10.60 -8.26 -25.13
C HIS A 338 9.93 -9.28 -26.07
N LYS A 339 9.46 -10.42 -25.57
CA LYS A 339 8.72 -11.40 -26.37
C LYS A 339 7.31 -10.93 -26.77
N HIS A 340 6.77 -9.96 -26.06
CA HIS A 340 5.45 -9.34 -26.30
C HIS A 340 5.59 -7.97 -26.97
N LEU A 341 6.80 -7.67 -27.50
CA LEU A 341 7.11 -6.41 -28.15
C LEU A 341 7.60 -6.65 -29.57
N ILE A 342 7.01 -5.95 -30.52
CA ILE A 342 7.32 -6.02 -31.95
C ILE A 342 8.17 -4.80 -32.30
N PRO A 343 9.40 -4.95 -32.83
CA PRO A 343 10.21 -3.83 -33.28
C PRO A 343 9.50 -3.03 -34.37
N VAL A 344 9.56 -1.71 -34.27
CA VAL A 344 9.13 -0.81 -35.34
C VAL A 344 10.32 -0.57 -36.26
N VAL A 345 10.13 -0.79 -37.56
CA VAL A 345 11.11 -0.52 -38.59
C VAL A 345 10.75 0.75 -39.36
N ASP A 346 11.75 1.45 -39.87
CA ASP A 346 11.57 2.58 -40.77
C ASP A 346 11.26 2.13 -42.20
N ASP A 347 11.11 3.08 -43.12
CA ASP A 347 10.82 2.82 -44.53
C ASP A 347 11.93 2.03 -45.23
N SER A 348 13.15 2.00 -44.68
CA SER A 348 14.29 1.22 -45.15
C SER A 348 14.34 -0.18 -44.54
N GLY A 349 13.40 -0.56 -43.66
CA GLY A 349 13.37 -1.83 -42.94
C GLY A 349 14.34 -1.90 -41.76
N LEU A 350 14.95 -0.79 -41.36
CA LEU A 350 15.87 -0.73 -40.20
C LEU A 350 15.10 -0.50 -38.89
N PRO A 351 15.50 -1.15 -37.78
CA PRO A 351 14.89 -0.93 -36.49
C PRO A 351 15.06 0.51 -36.00
N THR A 352 13.96 1.18 -35.67
CA THR A 352 13.96 2.55 -35.12
C THR A 352 14.33 2.62 -33.65
N GLY A 353 14.51 1.49 -32.97
CA GLY A 353 14.63 1.39 -31.53
C GLY A 353 13.30 1.45 -30.78
N ARG A 354 12.21 1.83 -31.44
CA ARG A 354 10.84 1.81 -30.89
C ARG A 354 10.23 0.41 -31.06
N VAL A 355 9.26 0.15 -30.22
CA VAL A 355 8.50 -1.12 -30.23
C VAL A 355 7.00 -0.83 -30.10
N ARG A 356 6.19 -1.73 -30.58
CA ARG A 356 4.76 -1.79 -30.29
C ARG A 356 4.45 -3.07 -29.54
N VAL A 357 3.40 -3.07 -28.75
CA VAL A 357 2.93 -4.28 -28.07
C VAL A 357 2.31 -5.25 -29.06
N THR A 358 2.31 -6.55 -28.75
CA THR A 358 1.56 -7.56 -29.51
C THR A 358 0.06 -7.29 -29.36
N GLN A 359 -0.76 -7.83 -30.30
CA GLN A 359 -2.21 -7.68 -30.25
C GLN A 359 -2.79 -8.22 -28.95
N GLU A 360 -2.29 -9.35 -28.44
CA GLU A 360 -2.68 -9.92 -27.16
C GLU A 360 -2.54 -8.91 -25.99
N ILE A 361 -1.43 -8.20 -25.92
CA ILE A 361 -1.23 -7.18 -24.87
C ILE A 361 -2.14 -5.97 -25.12
N ALA A 362 -2.33 -5.56 -26.37
CA ALA A 362 -3.23 -4.45 -26.71
C ALA A 362 -4.67 -4.75 -26.29
N ASP A 363 -5.19 -5.92 -26.64
CA ASP A 363 -6.56 -6.34 -26.30
C ASP A 363 -6.77 -6.38 -24.77
N ARG A 364 -5.76 -6.81 -24.02
CA ARG A 364 -5.82 -6.82 -22.55
C ARG A 364 -5.76 -5.43 -21.95
N VAL A 365 -4.95 -4.53 -22.51
CA VAL A 365 -4.92 -3.11 -22.10
C VAL A 365 -6.27 -2.46 -22.34
N ASP A 366 -6.86 -2.70 -23.50
CA ASP A 366 -8.19 -2.18 -23.86
C ASP A 366 -9.27 -2.73 -22.91
N GLY A 367 -9.22 -4.02 -22.60
CA GLY A 367 -10.14 -4.64 -21.62
C GLY A 367 -10.01 -4.07 -20.21
N ILE A 368 -8.78 -3.70 -19.75
CA ILE A 368 -8.58 -3.00 -18.47
C ILE A 368 -9.19 -1.60 -18.55
N LEU A 369 -8.91 -0.86 -19.61
CA LEU A 369 -9.41 0.51 -19.80
C LEU A 369 -10.94 0.55 -19.86
N GLU A 370 -11.57 -0.41 -20.57
CA GLU A 370 -13.02 -0.56 -20.61
C GLU A 370 -13.59 -0.83 -19.21
N ALA A 371 -13.06 -1.82 -18.48
CA ALA A 371 -13.49 -2.13 -17.13
C ALA A 371 -13.37 -0.91 -16.20
N TYR A 372 -12.26 -0.18 -16.26
CA TYR A 372 -12.03 0.99 -15.43
C TYR A 372 -12.90 2.19 -15.82
N SER A 373 -13.22 2.35 -17.11
CA SER A 373 -14.14 3.39 -17.56
C SER A 373 -15.55 3.22 -16.99
N GLU A 374 -15.94 1.99 -16.69
CA GLU A 374 -17.20 1.62 -16.04
C GLU A 374 -17.09 1.58 -14.50
N GLY A 375 -15.93 1.91 -13.92
CA GLY A 375 -15.66 1.84 -12.51
C GLY A 375 -15.56 0.39 -11.96
N ARG A 376 -15.33 -0.59 -12.83
CA ARG A 376 -15.13 -1.99 -12.44
C ARG A 376 -13.66 -2.31 -12.27
N GLN A 377 -13.30 -2.94 -11.14
CA GLN A 377 -11.96 -3.47 -10.93
C GLN A 377 -11.66 -4.58 -11.95
N PHE A 378 -10.41 -4.59 -12.41
CA PHE A 378 -9.92 -5.65 -13.32
C PHE A 378 -9.25 -6.80 -12.56
N HIS A 379 -8.77 -6.55 -11.34
CA HIS A 379 -8.05 -7.49 -10.48
C HIS A 379 -6.80 -8.10 -11.16
N PRO A 380 -5.85 -7.29 -11.61
CA PRO A 380 -4.61 -7.79 -12.21
C PRO A 380 -3.89 -8.73 -11.24
N VAL A 381 -3.35 -9.83 -11.75
CA VAL A 381 -2.67 -10.81 -10.91
C VAL A 381 -1.19 -10.47 -10.81
N PHE A 382 -0.74 -10.11 -9.61
CA PHE A 382 0.66 -9.89 -9.30
C PHE A 382 1.39 -11.23 -9.12
N ALA A 383 2.57 -11.40 -9.68
CA ALA A 383 3.34 -12.63 -9.57
C ALA A 383 4.39 -12.52 -8.46
N ALA A 384 4.23 -13.29 -7.39
CA ALA A 384 5.22 -13.36 -6.32
C ALA A 384 6.46 -14.13 -6.77
N SER A 385 7.63 -13.56 -6.48
CA SER A 385 8.93 -14.16 -6.79
C SER A 385 9.93 -13.85 -5.69
N PHE A 386 10.85 -14.77 -5.44
CA PHE A 386 11.98 -14.50 -4.55
C PHE A 386 12.98 -13.57 -5.21
N LYS A 387 13.47 -12.61 -4.45
CA LYS A 387 14.54 -11.73 -4.89
C LYS A 387 15.87 -12.44 -4.76
N ASP A 388 16.48 -12.74 -5.88
CA ASP A 388 17.82 -13.36 -5.95
C ASP A 388 18.89 -12.28 -5.74
N GLU A 389 19.32 -12.14 -4.49
CA GLU A 389 20.32 -11.16 -4.07
C GLU A 389 21.23 -11.75 -2.97
N PRO A 390 22.51 -11.35 -2.91
CA PRO A 390 23.39 -11.76 -1.82
C PRO A 390 22.85 -11.34 -0.45
N VAL A 391 22.80 -12.27 0.51
CA VAL A 391 22.25 -12.06 1.86
C VAL A 391 23.29 -12.39 2.93
N SER A 392 23.12 -11.85 4.15
CA SER A 392 23.98 -12.21 5.28
C SER A 392 23.74 -13.68 5.70
N LYS A 393 24.66 -14.23 6.49
CA LYS A 393 24.58 -15.60 7.02
C LYS A 393 23.31 -15.80 7.84
N GLU A 394 23.00 -14.86 8.73
CA GLU A 394 21.81 -14.91 9.60
C GLU A 394 20.52 -14.94 8.78
N LYS A 395 20.43 -14.13 7.73
CA LYS A 395 19.26 -14.11 6.84
C LYS A 395 19.13 -15.41 6.05
N ARG A 396 20.25 -15.97 5.58
CA ARG A 396 20.26 -17.26 4.86
C ARG A 396 19.82 -18.39 5.80
N ASP A 397 20.44 -18.49 6.98
CA ASP A 397 20.22 -19.58 7.93
C ASP A 397 18.78 -19.55 8.49
N ALA A 398 18.20 -18.37 8.61
CA ALA A 398 16.79 -18.15 8.95
C ALA A 398 15.82 -18.20 7.75
N ALA A 399 16.27 -18.55 6.55
CA ALA A 399 15.49 -18.55 5.31
C ALA A 399 14.69 -17.25 5.07
N LYS A 400 15.26 -16.09 5.44
CA LYS A 400 14.66 -14.76 5.28
C LYS A 400 14.95 -14.21 3.89
N THR A 401 14.38 -14.83 2.85
CA THR A 401 14.48 -14.34 1.47
C THR A 401 13.37 -13.33 1.18
N ARG A 402 13.75 -12.19 0.60
CA ARG A 402 12.78 -11.16 0.21
C ARG A 402 11.90 -11.65 -0.94
N ILE A 403 10.64 -11.27 -0.92
CA ILE A 403 9.68 -11.52 -2.01
C ILE A 403 9.31 -10.17 -2.61
N PHE A 404 9.19 -10.11 -3.91
CA PHE A 404 8.55 -9.03 -4.64
C PHE A 404 7.38 -9.58 -5.46
N CYS A 405 6.37 -8.75 -5.69
CA CYS A 405 5.17 -9.11 -6.44
C CYS A 405 5.12 -8.27 -7.71
N ALA A 406 5.51 -8.86 -8.83
CA ALA A 406 5.57 -8.17 -10.10
C ALA A 406 4.18 -7.93 -10.68
N ALA A 407 3.87 -6.69 -11.03
CA ALA A 407 2.67 -6.36 -11.79
C ALA A 407 2.75 -6.91 -13.22
N PRO A 408 1.63 -7.35 -13.81
CA PRO A 408 1.61 -7.75 -15.20
C PRO A 408 1.81 -6.56 -16.15
N MET A 409 2.29 -6.86 -17.36
CA MET A 409 2.72 -5.84 -18.32
C MET A 409 1.57 -4.95 -18.80
N ASP A 410 0.41 -5.53 -19.06
CA ASP A 410 -0.82 -4.85 -19.45
C ASP A 410 -1.25 -3.81 -18.39
N PHE A 411 -1.34 -4.22 -17.13
CA PHE A 411 -1.64 -3.33 -16.01
C PHE A 411 -0.55 -2.27 -15.80
N THR A 412 0.72 -2.64 -15.96
CA THR A 412 1.83 -1.68 -15.90
C THR A 412 1.68 -0.56 -16.92
N ILE A 413 1.23 -0.86 -18.15
CA ILE A 413 0.97 0.13 -19.20
C ILE A 413 -0.16 1.06 -18.79
N VAL A 414 -1.25 0.53 -18.24
CA VAL A 414 -2.40 1.33 -17.78
C VAL A 414 -2.02 2.26 -16.62
N VAL A 415 -1.26 1.75 -15.63
CA VAL A 415 -0.75 2.59 -14.54
C VAL A 415 0.13 3.72 -15.08
N ARG A 416 1.01 3.44 -16.04
CA ARG A 416 1.88 4.45 -16.67
C ARG A 416 1.06 5.49 -17.44
N LYS A 417 -0.01 5.08 -18.12
CA LYS A 417 -0.88 5.99 -18.87
C LYS A 417 -1.42 7.11 -17.99
N PHE A 418 -1.97 6.79 -16.85
CA PHE A 418 -2.63 7.77 -15.99
C PHE A 418 -1.70 8.43 -14.98
N LEU A 419 -0.70 7.71 -14.46
CA LEU A 419 0.05 8.15 -13.27
C LEU A 419 1.54 8.44 -13.51
N LEU A 420 2.13 8.03 -14.64
CA LEU A 420 3.51 8.41 -14.95
C LEU A 420 3.70 9.93 -15.08
N PRO A 421 2.75 10.71 -15.64
CA PRO A 421 2.86 12.17 -15.65
C PRO A 421 2.92 12.82 -14.27
N VAL A 422 2.14 12.35 -13.31
CA VAL A 422 2.20 12.87 -11.93
C VAL A 422 3.49 12.42 -11.24
N ILE A 423 3.99 11.20 -11.49
CA ILE A 423 5.31 10.75 -11.02
C ILE A 423 6.42 11.69 -11.51
N ARG A 424 6.36 12.10 -12.77
CA ARG A 424 7.30 13.07 -13.34
C ARG A 424 7.29 14.37 -12.55
N VAL A 425 6.12 14.90 -12.23
CA VAL A 425 5.99 16.13 -11.44
C VAL A 425 6.57 15.95 -10.03
N ILE A 426 6.35 14.80 -9.39
CA ILE A 426 6.94 14.46 -8.10
C ILE A 426 8.47 14.48 -8.17
N GLN A 427 9.06 13.83 -9.18
CA GLN A 427 10.51 13.77 -9.34
C GLN A 427 11.16 15.12 -9.69
N ARG A 428 10.42 16.02 -10.32
CA ARG A 428 10.87 17.40 -10.63
C ARG A 428 10.77 18.30 -9.41
N ASN A 429 9.85 18.05 -8.50
CA ASN A 429 9.50 18.93 -7.38
C ASN A 429 9.68 18.22 -6.02
N THR A 430 10.80 17.55 -5.85
CA THR A 430 11.07 16.67 -4.69
C THR A 430 10.88 17.35 -3.34
N ALA A 431 11.14 18.65 -3.23
CA ALA A 431 10.96 19.40 -1.98
C ALA A 431 9.48 19.62 -1.62
N ALA A 432 8.60 19.79 -2.62
CA ALA A 432 7.16 19.93 -2.37
C ALA A 432 6.55 18.62 -1.86
N PHE A 433 7.08 17.48 -2.31
CA PHE A 433 6.63 16.13 -1.94
C PHE A 433 7.44 15.50 -0.81
N GLU A 434 8.37 16.21 -0.19
CA GLU A 434 9.22 15.69 0.90
C GLU A 434 9.95 14.39 0.52
N THR A 435 10.38 14.28 -0.73
CA THR A 435 10.97 13.03 -1.23
C THR A 435 12.33 13.26 -1.89
N ALA A 436 13.15 12.20 -1.89
CA ALA A 436 14.43 12.16 -2.60
C ALA A 436 14.38 11.33 -3.89
N ILE A 437 13.16 11.00 -4.38
CA ILE A 437 13.01 10.16 -5.58
C ILE A 437 13.57 10.91 -6.80
N GLY A 438 14.58 10.30 -7.45
CA GLY A 438 15.29 10.92 -8.58
C GLY A 438 16.54 11.71 -8.19
N VAL A 439 16.88 11.80 -6.90
CA VAL A 439 18.11 12.47 -6.47
C VAL A 439 19.36 11.77 -7.02
N GLN A 440 20.28 12.55 -7.54
CA GLN A 440 21.61 12.08 -7.89
C GLN A 440 22.55 12.26 -6.70
N ALA A 441 22.65 11.19 -5.89
CA ALA A 441 23.42 11.22 -4.64
C ALA A 441 24.94 11.42 -4.87
N GLN A 442 25.43 11.18 -6.08
CA GLN A 442 26.81 11.40 -6.53
C GLN A 442 26.95 12.80 -7.19
N SER A 443 26.23 13.78 -6.71
CA SER A 443 26.28 15.15 -7.23
C SER A 443 26.04 16.19 -6.13
N LYS A 444 26.10 17.49 -6.50
CA LYS A 444 25.75 18.61 -5.59
C LYS A 444 24.31 18.57 -5.06
N GLU A 445 23.43 17.74 -5.64
CA GLU A 445 22.08 17.54 -5.10
C GLU A 445 22.09 16.96 -3.69
N TRP A 446 23.13 16.18 -3.34
CA TRP A 446 23.28 15.63 -1.99
C TRP A 446 23.46 16.73 -0.95
N GLU A 447 24.24 17.76 -1.25
CA GLU A 447 24.38 18.93 -0.38
C GLU A 447 23.07 19.69 -0.21
N LEU A 448 22.26 19.80 -1.28
CA LEU A 448 20.94 20.43 -1.17
C LEU A 448 20.02 19.62 -0.23
N LYS A 449 20.10 18.28 -0.28
CA LYS A 449 19.35 17.41 0.65
C LYS A 449 19.86 17.58 2.08
N TYR A 450 21.16 17.63 2.29
CA TYR A 450 21.74 17.92 3.61
C TYR A 450 21.21 19.24 4.19
N ARG A 451 21.23 20.32 3.42
CA ARG A 451 20.74 21.63 3.86
C ARG A 451 19.25 21.60 4.20
N LEU A 452 18.46 20.81 3.45
CA LEU A 452 17.04 20.62 3.73
C LEU A 452 16.84 19.91 5.07
N ILE A 453 17.50 18.77 5.28
CA ILE A 453 17.31 17.95 6.47
C ILE A 453 17.99 18.53 7.72
N THR A 454 18.90 19.49 7.59
CA THR A 454 19.54 20.18 8.73
C THR A 454 18.95 21.58 8.96
N LYS A 455 17.80 21.89 8.36
CA LYS A 455 17.11 23.18 8.50
C LYS A 455 16.97 23.63 9.95
N PHE A 456 16.69 22.68 10.86
CA PHE A 456 16.51 22.93 12.29
C PHE A 456 17.71 22.46 13.15
N GLY A 457 18.89 22.37 12.53
CA GLY A 457 20.14 22.01 13.20
C GLY A 457 20.55 20.54 13.05
N GLU A 458 21.84 20.29 13.20
CA GLU A 458 22.46 18.98 13.03
C GLU A 458 22.23 18.03 14.20
N HIS A 459 21.85 18.55 15.38
CA HIS A 459 21.63 17.79 16.61
C HIS A 459 20.15 17.43 16.84
N ARG A 460 19.28 17.87 15.97
CA ARG A 460 17.84 17.66 16.07
C ARG A 460 17.32 16.69 15.00
N ILE A 461 18.13 15.69 14.70
CA ILE A 461 17.82 14.71 13.64
C ILE A 461 17.02 13.54 14.22
N VAL A 462 15.96 13.18 13.50
CA VAL A 462 15.21 11.94 13.66
C VAL A 462 15.37 11.14 12.36
N ALA A 463 15.82 9.91 12.49
CA ALA A 463 15.89 8.95 11.40
C ALA A 463 15.44 7.58 11.91
N GLY A 464 14.77 6.81 11.09
CA GLY A 464 14.29 5.50 11.52
C GLY A 464 14.14 4.52 10.38
N ASP A 465 14.03 3.25 10.75
CA ASP A 465 13.81 2.13 9.85
C ASP A 465 12.49 1.44 10.21
N TYR A 466 11.71 1.09 9.20
CA TYR A 466 10.46 0.37 9.39
C TYR A 466 10.65 -1.13 9.25
N SER A 467 9.95 -1.88 10.07
CA SER A 467 9.89 -3.32 9.94
C SER A 467 8.79 -3.73 8.97
N LYS A 468 9.17 -4.31 7.81
CA LYS A 468 8.21 -4.85 6.83
C LYS A 468 7.21 -3.81 6.28
N PHE A 469 7.69 -2.61 6.01
CA PHE A 469 6.89 -1.45 5.60
C PHE A 469 5.83 -1.77 4.54
N ASP A 470 6.25 -2.24 3.37
CA ASP A 470 5.39 -2.57 2.23
C ASP A 470 4.44 -3.76 2.50
N LYS A 471 4.85 -4.72 3.33
CA LYS A 471 4.07 -5.93 3.63
C LYS A 471 2.95 -5.71 4.65
N LYS A 472 3.16 -4.82 5.61
CA LYS A 472 2.21 -4.50 6.67
C LYS A 472 1.42 -3.21 6.42
N MET A 473 1.61 -2.58 5.26
CA MET A 473 0.99 -1.30 4.96
C MET A 473 -0.54 -1.39 5.02
N SER A 474 -1.14 -0.50 5.81
CA SER A 474 -2.59 -0.43 5.94
C SER A 474 -3.24 0.03 4.64
N PRO A 475 -4.36 -0.60 4.23
CA PRO A 475 -5.18 -0.10 3.13
C PRO A 475 -5.54 1.37 3.25
N ALA A 476 -5.82 1.84 4.47
CA ALA A 476 -6.20 3.22 4.73
C ALA A 476 -5.13 4.23 4.28
N PHE A 477 -3.86 3.96 4.63
CA PHE A 477 -2.75 4.84 4.24
C PHE A 477 -2.43 4.75 2.74
N THR A 478 -2.54 3.54 2.16
CA THR A 478 -2.36 3.37 0.70
C THR A 478 -3.41 4.16 -0.07
N LEU A 479 -4.70 4.06 0.31
CA LEU A 479 -5.78 4.80 -0.33
C LEU A 479 -5.64 6.30 -0.12
N ALA A 480 -5.23 6.75 1.08
CA ALA A 480 -4.95 8.17 1.33
C ALA A 480 -3.83 8.72 0.43
N ALA A 481 -2.80 7.91 0.15
CA ALA A 481 -1.76 8.27 -0.81
C ALA A 481 -2.30 8.39 -2.24
N PHE A 482 -3.16 7.48 -2.66
CA PHE A 482 -3.84 7.58 -3.96
C PHE A 482 -4.81 8.75 -4.04
N ASP A 483 -5.51 9.10 -2.95
CA ASP A 483 -6.36 10.30 -2.89
C ASP A 483 -5.55 11.58 -3.22
N ILE A 484 -4.30 11.67 -2.72
CA ILE A 484 -3.40 12.79 -3.06
C ILE A 484 -3.07 12.79 -4.54
N LEU A 485 -2.66 11.64 -5.12
CA LEU A 485 -2.33 11.56 -6.55
C LEU A 485 -3.56 11.88 -7.43
N ARG A 486 -4.71 11.35 -7.06
CA ARG A 486 -6.00 11.61 -7.73
C ARG A 486 -6.36 13.09 -7.72
N ALA A 487 -6.24 13.75 -6.57
CA ALA A 487 -6.54 15.17 -6.43
C ALA A 487 -5.62 16.07 -7.29
N LEU A 488 -4.34 15.69 -7.44
CA LEU A 488 -3.42 16.37 -8.36
C LEU A 488 -3.82 16.19 -9.83
N CYS A 489 -4.26 14.99 -10.21
CA CYS A 489 -4.78 14.71 -11.56
C CYS A 489 -6.10 15.45 -11.83
N GLU A 490 -7.01 15.49 -10.86
CA GLU A 490 -8.27 16.24 -10.93
C GLU A 490 -8.02 17.75 -11.14
N ARG A 491 -7.08 18.32 -10.36
CA ARG A 491 -6.68 19.70 -10.51
C ARG A 491 -6.02 20.01 -11.87
N ALA A 492 -5.36 19.02 -12.45
CA ALA A 492 -4.75 19.10 -13.79
C ALA A 492 -5.76 18.93 -14.94
N GLY A 493 -7.04 18.66 -14.63
CA GLY A 493 -8.13 18.59 -15.60
C GLY A 493 -8.40 17.20 -16.16
N TYR A 494 -8.05 16.13 -15.44
CA TYR A 494 -8.51 14.78 -15.83
C TYR A 494 -10.03 14.69 -15.80
N THR A 495 -10.58 13.98 -16.75
CA THR A 495 -12.02 13.71 -16.83
C THR A 495 -12.49 12.76 -15.72
N ASP A 496 -13.79 12.71 -15.43
CA ASP A 496 -14.37 11.82 -14.42
C ASP A 496 -14.06 10.35 -14.74
N THR A 497 -14.03 9.97 -16.01
CA THR A 497 -13.66 8.62 -16.43
C THR A 497 -12.20 8.29 -16.12
N GLU A 498 -11.29 9.22 -16.36
CA GLU A 498 -9.85 9.05 -16.04
C GLU A 498 -9.61 9.01 -14.55
N LEU A 499 -10.34 9.82 -13.77
CA LEU A 499 -10.28 9.78 -12.31
C LEU A 499 -10.86 8.47 -11.76
N THR A 500 -11.93 7.95 -12.36
CA THR A 500 -12.48 6.64 -12.04
C THR A 500 -11.48 5.52 -12.31
N ALA A 501 -10.72 5.61 -13.40
CA ALA A 501 -9.63 4.66 -13.68
C ALA A 501 -8.53 4.70 -12.60
N ILE A 502 -8.18 5.90 -12.10
CA ILE A 502 -7.22 6.03 -10.98
C ILE A 502 -7.77 5.38 -9.70
N ASP A 503 -9.06 5.55 -9.41
CA ASP A 503 -9.72 4.91 -8.26
C ASP A 503 -9.67 3.37 -8.38
N CYS A 504 -9.90 2.81 -9.59
CA CYS A 504 -9.77 1.38 -9.85
C CYS A 504 -8.33 0.89 -9.69
N ILE A 505 -7.34 1.62 -10.21
CA ILE A 505 -5.90 1.32 -10.02
C ILE A 505 -5.57 1.29 -8.53
N ALA A 506 -6.04 2.27 -7.77
CA ALA A 506 -5.81 2.34 -6.32
C ALA A 506 -6.36 1.11 -5.59
N GLN A 507 -7.56 0.66 -5.95
CA GLN A 507 -8.19 -0.53 -5.39
C GLN A 507 -7.40 -1.81 -5.74
N ASP A 508 -7.02 -1.96 -7.01
CA ASP A 508 -6.30 -3.15 -7.48
C ASP A 508 -4.88 -3.27 -6.90
N ILE A 509 -4.23 -2.14 -6.59
CA ILE A 509 -2.94 -2.11 -5.88
C ILE A 509 -3.11 -2.31 -4.38
N CYS A 510 -4.12 -1.71 -3.78
CA CYS A 510 -4.38 -1.78 -2.34
C CYS A 510 -4.83 -3.18 -1.89
N PHE A 511 -5.55 -3.90 -2.75
CA PHE A 511 -6.07 -5.24 -2.51
C PHE A 511 -5.56 -6.23 -3.58
N PRO A 512 -4.23 -6.46 -3.64
CA PRO A 512 -3.62 -7.14 -4.76
C PRO A 512 -4.00 -8.62 -4.81
N THR A 513 -4.57 -9.02 -5.96
CA THR A 513 -4.69 -10.43 -6.31
C THR A 513 -3.30 -10.94 -6.69
N THR A 514 -2.82 -11.98 -6.04
CA THR A 514 -1.43 -12.42 -6.17
C THR A 514 -1.36 -13.92 -6.44
N ASP A 515 -0.61 -14.29 -7.47
CA ASP A 515 -0.09 -15.65 -7.62
C ASP A 515 1.09 -15.83 -6.66
N PHE A 516 0.83 -16.38 -5.49
CA PHE A 516 1.82 -16.64 -4.47
C PHE A 516 2.42 -18.03 -4.64
N PHE A 517 3.35 -18.15 -5.61
CA PHE A 517 4.03 -19.41 -5.95
C PHE A 517 3.09 -20.56 -6.33
N GLY A 518 2.03 -20.27 -7.01
CA GLY A 518 1.01 -21.21 -7.45
C GLY A 518 -0.29 -21.15 -6.66
N ASP A 519 -0.34 -20.44 -5.54
CA ASP A 519 -1.58 -20.21 -4.81
C ASP A 519 -2.14 -18.84 -5.18
N LEU A 520 -3.39 -18.79 -5.63
CA LEU A 520 -4.06 -17.55 -5.98
C LEU A 520 -4.75 -16.98 -4.75
N VAL A 521 -4.32 -15.78 -4.35
CA VAL A 521 -4.79 -15.13 -3.13
C VAL A 521 -5.01 -13.65 -3.36
N ARG A 522 -5.90 -13.04 -2.58
CA ARG A 522 -6.04 -11.60 -2.47
C ARG A 522 -5.65 -11.18 -1.07
N PHE A 523 -4.72 -10.23 -0.98
CA PHE A 523 -4.33 -9.64 0.29
C PHE A 523 -5.18 -8.40 0.59
N ASN A 524 -5.44 -8.14 1.86
CA ASN A 524 -6.11 -6.93 2.31
C ASN A 524 -5.07 -5.97 2.88
N GLY A 525 -4.58 -5.08 2.06
CA GLY A 525 -3.41 -4.26 2.32
C GLY A 525 -2.16 -4.85 1.65
N THR A 526 -1.01 -4.38 2.05
CA THR A 526 0.29 -4.51 1.39
C THR A 526 0.45 -3.54 0.21
N ASN A 527 1.67 -3.13 -0.07
CA ASN A 527 2.00 -2.45 -1.32
C ASN A 527 2.87 -3.40 -2.15
N PRO A 528 2.38 -3.95 -3.27
CA PRO A 528 3.16 -4.87 -4.09
C PRO A 528 4.45 -4.20 -4.58
N SER A 529 5.61 -4.78 -4.26
CA SER A 529 6.91 -4.19 -4.58
C SER A 529 7.35 -4.43 -6.03
N GLY A 530 6.46 -4.28 -7.01
CA GLY A 530 6.76 -4.56 -8.42
C GLY A 530 5.88 -3.85 -9.43
N HIS A 531 5.28 -2.71 -9.06
CA HIS A 531 4.54 -1.83 -9.96
C HIS A 531 5.20 -0.44 -10.02
N PRO A 532 4.86 0.41 -11.02
CA PRO A 532 5.54 1.70 -11.22
C PRO A 532 5.45 2.68 -10.05
N LEU A 533 4.43 2.55 -9.21
CA LEU A 533 4.16 3.49 -8.11
C LEU A 533 4.74 3.06 -6.76
N THR A 534 5.40 1.91 -6.65
CA THR A 534 5.79 1.34 -5.34
C THR A 534 6.53 2.34 -4.45
N VAL A 535 7.60 2.95 -4.95
CA VAL A 535 8.39 3.92 -4.17
C VAL A 535 7.64 5.22 -3.93
N ILE A 536 6.78 5.65 -4.86
CA ILE A 536 5.96 6.86 -4.74
C ILE A 536 4.94 6.68 -3.60
N ILE A 537 4.17 5.60 -3.63
CA ILE A 537 3.18 5.29 -2.58
C ILE A 537 3.87 5.14 -1.23
N ASN A 538 4.98 4.40 -1.17
CA ASN A 538 5.75 4.25 0.06
C ASN A 538 6.20 5.62 0.62
N SER A 539 6.72 6.52 -0.22
CA SER A 539 7.18 7.84 0.23
C SER A 539 6.04 8.71 0.74
N ILE A 540 4.90 8.73 0.04
CA ILE A 540 3.71 9.49 0.48
C ILE A 540 3.17 8.91 1.80
N VAL A 541 3.06 7.59 1.92
CA VAL A 541 2.62 6.91 3.15
C VAL A 541 3.59 7.22 4.30
N ASN A 542 4.89 7.25 4.05
CA ASN A 542 5.90 7.61 5.05
C ASN A 542 5.68 9.05 5.57
N SER A 543 5.46 10.02 4.67
CA SER A 543 5.10 11.40 5.06
C SER A 543 3.78 11.46 5.83
N LEU A 544 2.79 10.63 5.46
CA LEU A 544 1.52 10.53 6.18
C LEU A 544 1.68 9.92 7.58
N TYR A 545 2.55 8.91 7.77
CA TYR A 545 2.86 8.38 9.10
C TYR A 545 3.46 9.43 10.02
N MET A 546 4.37 10.25 9.52
CA MET A 546 5.00 11.33 10.30
C MET A 546 3.97 12.41 10.68
N ARG A 547 3.10 12.82 9.76
CA ARG A 547 1.99 13.75 10.07
C ARG A 547 0.95 13.15 11.02
N TYR A 548 0.66 11.87 10.86
CA TYR A 548 -0.26 11.17 11.75
C TYR A 548 0.27 11.13 13.20
N ALA A 549 1.57 10.83 13.37
CA ALA A 549 2.21 10.87 14.67
C ALA A 549 2.26 12.29 15.24
N TYR A 550 2.59 13.29 14.41
CA TYR A 550 2.64 14.71 14.83
C TYR A 550 1.28 15.18 15.36
N LEU A 551 0.21 14.91 14.63
CA LEU A 551 -1.15 15.31 15.05
C LEU A 551 -1.66 14.49 16.24
N HIS A 552 -1.21 13.23 16.40
CA HIS A 552 -1.52 12.42 17.58
C HIS A 552 -0.92 13.02 18.85
N LEU A 553 0.34 13.40 18.77
CA LEU A 553 1.12 13.95 19.90
C LEU A 553 0.73 15.40 20.23
N ASN A 554 0.11 16.11 19.29
CA ASN A 554 -0.38 17.46 19.48
C ASN A 554 -1.87 17.57 19.09
N PRO A 555 -2.80 16.98 19.85
CA PRO A 555 -4.21 16.88 19.47
C PRO A 555 -4.93 18.24 19.42
N PHE A 556 -4.41 19.26 20.10
CA PHE A 556 -4.93 20.63 20.08
C PHE A 556 -4.23 21.54 19.08
N GLY A 557 -3.15 21.04 18.45
CA GLY A 557 -2.38 21.78 17.44
C GLY A 557 -3.03 21.73 16.06
N VAL A 558 -2.47 22.51 15.18
CA VAL A 558 -2.89 22.61 13.78
C VAL A 558 -1.91 21.81 12.92
N ILE A 559 -2.37 20.87 12.13
CA ILE A 559 -1.50 20.03 11.29
C ILE A 559 -0.80 20.84 10.17
N SER A 560 -1.35 21.99 9.79
CA SER A 560 -0.75 22.88 8.79
C SER A 560 0.60 23.48 9.20
N ASP A 561 0.98 23.44 10.48
CA ASP A 561 2.28 23.87 10.99
C ASP A 561 3.37 22.79 10.92
N PHE A 562 3.04 21.60 10.44
CA PHE A 562 3.99 20.48 10.36
C PHE A 562 5.26 20.86 9.59
N GLN A 563 5.13 21.43 8.41
CA GLN A 563 6.29 21.78 7.57
C GLN A 563 7.08 23.01 8.06
N ASP A 564 6.48 23.83 8.93
CA ASP A 564 7.18 24.93 9.58
C ASP A 564 8.08 24.42 10.70
N ASN A 565 7.75 23.26 11.28
CA ASN A 565 8.42 22.67 12.43
C ASN A 565 9.20 21.39 12.12
N VAL A 566 8.94 20.73 11.00
CA VAL A 566 9.59 19.47 10.61
C VAL A 566 10.08 19.57 9.17
N SER A 567 11.36 19.37 8.96
CA SER A 567 11.95 19.26 7.63
C SER A 567 12.20 17.80 7.30
N LEU A 568 11.25 17.17 6.63
CA LEU A 568 11.20 15.75 6.33
C LEU A 568 11.74 15.46 4.92
N LEU A 569 12.46 14.34 4.78
CA LEU A 569 12.84 13.76 3.50
C LEU A 569 12.60 12.25 3.53
N THR A 570 11.90 11.73 2.52
CA THR A 570 11.54 10.31 2.39
C THR A 570 12.10 9.70 1.10
N TYR A 571 12.33 8.40 1.10
CA TYR A 571 12.54 7.59 -0.11
C TYR A 571 12.03 6.18 0.14
N GLY A 572 10.79 5.91 -0.28
CA GLY A 572 10.14 4.66 0.09
C GLY A 572 9.93 4.56 1.60
N ASP A 573 10.49 3.51 2.19
CA ASP A 573 10.49 3.29 3.64
C ASP A 573 11.60 4.07 4.38
N ASP A 574 12.60 4.56 3.68
CA ASP A 574 13.68 5.35 4.28
C ASP A 574 13.22 6.79 4.59
N ASN A 575 13.54 7.30 5.76
CA ASN A 575 13.25 8.70 6.12
C ASN A 575 14.32 9.31 7.03
N ILE A 576 14.44 10.61 6.92
CA ILE A 576 15.28 11.45 7.78
C ILE A 576 14.64 12.82 7.89
N MET A 577 14.69 13.43 9.08
CA MET A 577 14.12 14.76 9.30
C MET A 577 14.87 15.50 10.40
N SER A 578 14.79 16.84 10.36
CA SER A 578 15.09 17.66 11.54
C SER A 578 13.82 18.30 12.09
N VAL A 579 13.81 18.55 13.40
CA VAL A 579 12.67 19.07 14.14
C VAL A 579 13.05 20.35 14.85
N ASN A 580 12.22 21.40 14.70
CA ASN A 580 12.41 22.69 15.36
C ASN A 580 12.61 22.51 16.87
N GLU A 581 13.52 23.26 17.47
CA GLU A 581 13.88 23.16 18.90
C GLU A 581 12.71 23.47 19.84
N GLU A 582 11.77 24.28 19.42
CA GLU A 582 10.54 24.58 20.18
C GLU A 582 9.60 23.37 20.26
N ILE A 583 9.72 22.40 19.36
CA ILE A 583 8.89 21.20 19.31
C ILE A 583 9.56 20.07 20.09
N THR A 584 9.13 19.88 21.33
CA THR A 584 9.69 18.85 22.23
C THR A 584 8.95 17.54 22.21
N PHE A 585 7.66 17.56 21.84
CA PHE A 585 6.79 16.38 21.85
C PHE A 585 7.01 15.44 20.66
N PHE A 586 7.61 15.91 19.56
CA PHE A 586 7.78 15.14 18.32
C PHE A 586 9.26 14.75 18.15
N ASN A 587 9.59 13.52 18.46
CA ASN A 587 10.94 12.97 18.42
C ASN A 587 10.87 11.46 18.12
N HIS A 588 12.01 10.79 17.92
CA HIS A 588 12.03 9.37 17.53
C HIS A 588 11.26 8.49 18.51
N THR A 589 11.42 8.68 19.80
CA THR A 589 10.78 7.83 20.83
C THR A 589 9.27 7.97 20.81
N THR A 590 8.77 9.20 20.79
CA THR A 590 7.31 9.46 20.77
C THR A 590 6.67 9.07 19.45
N ILE A 591 7.39 9.18 18.32
CA ILE A 591 6.94 8.68 17.01
C ILE A 591 6.83 7.15 17.05
N GLN A 592 7.85 6.45 17.55
CA GLN A 592 7.85 4.99 17.70
C GLN A 592 6.64 4.51 18.51
N GLU A 593 6.40 5.10 19.68
CA GLU A 593 5.27 4.79 20.55
C GLU A 593 3.93 5.02 19.84
N THR A 594 3.80 6.14 19.15
CA THR A 594 2.56 6.47 18.43
C THR A 594 2.29 5.51 17.27
N LEU A 595 3.28 5.20 16.45
CA LEU A 595 3.13 4.29 15.33
C LEU A 595 2.86 2.85 15.78
N GLN A 596 3.38 2.45 16.94
CA GLN A 596 3.07 1.15 17.55
C GLN A 596 1.56 1.00 17.85
N LEU A 597 0.83 2.08 18.15
CA LEU A 597 -0.62 2.04 18.37
C LEU A 597 -1.42 1.61 17.14
N ILE A 598 -0.83 1.73 15.95
CA ILE A 598 -1.41 1.30 14.69
C ILE A 598 -0.64 0.13 14.05
N ASP A 599 0.05 -0.68 14.86
CA ASP A 599 0.84 -1.86 14.45
C ASP A 599 1.99 -1.55 13.44
N VAL A 600 2.47 -0.32 13.39
CA VAL A 600 3.62 0.09 12.58
C VAL A 600 4.86 0.11 13.46
N GLU A 601 5.80 -0.79 13.17
CA GLU A 601 7.06 -0.92 13.91
C GLU A 601 8.11 0.01 13.30
N TYR A 602 8.48 1.04 14.06
CA TYR A 602 9.48 2.05 13.71
C TYR A 602 10.62 1.97 14.72
N THR A 603 11.86 1.84 14.25
CA THR A 603 13.05 1.61 15.09
C THR A 603 14.17 2.56 14.70
N MET A 604 15.18 2.70 15.54
CA MET A 604 16.42 3.37 15.15
C MET A 604 17.02 2.73 13.90
N PRO A 605 17.81 3.48 13.10
CA PRO A 605 18.53 2.92 11.94
C PRO A 605 19.39 1.71 12.32
N ASP A 606 20.06 1.75 13.48
CA ASP A 606 20.61 0.57 14.12
C ASP A 606 19.53 -0.10 14.98
N LYS A 607 19.02 -1.22 14.50
CA LYS A 607 17.90 -1.95 15.13
C LYS A 607 18.20 -2.50 16.53
N GLN A 608 19.45 -2.52 16.96
CA GLN A 608 19.86 -2.97 18.28
C GLN A 608 20.00 -1.81 19.27
N GLN A 609 19.94 -0.58 18.79
CA GLN A 609 20.05 0.61 19.62
C GLN A 609 18.71 0.94 20.27
N GLU A 610 18.74 1.31 21.55
CA GLU A 610 17.60 1.91 22.24
C GLU A 610 17.20 3.22 21.57
N SER A 611 15.91 3.52 21.59
CA SER A 611 15.38 4.75 20.99
C SER A 611 15.95 5.99 21.69
N LEU A 612 16.54 6.88 20.90
CA LEU A 612 16.99 8.20 21.35
C LEU A 612 16.09 9.28 20.74
N PRO A 613 15.63 10.27 21.50
CA PRO A 613 14.77 11.33 20.99
C PRO A 613 15.31 12.00 19.73
N PHE A 614 16.58 12.36 19.75
CA PHE A 614 17.32 12.98 18.64
C PHE A 614 18.73 12.45 18.57
N ILE A 615 19.30 12.46 17.37
CA ILE A 615 20.70 12.13 17.10
C ILE A 615 21.36 13.24 16.29
N HIS A 616 22.69 13.22 16.25
CA HIS A 616 23.44 14.11 15.37
C HIS A 616 23.46 13.56 13.95
N ILE A 617 23.49 14.43 12.93
CA ILE A 617 23.49 14.03 11.50
C ILE A 617 24.63 13.07 11.15
N SER A 618 25.79 13.17 11.81
CA SER A 618 26.94 12.27 11.61
C SER A 618 26.72 10.84 12.13
N GLN A 619 25.67 10.61 12.93
CA GLN A 619 25.33 9.31 13.51
C GLN A 619 24.30 8.55 12.68
N THR A 620 23.90 9.09 11.55
CA THR A 620 22.88 8.49 10.68
C THR A 620 23.31 8.46 9.22
N SER A 621 22.60 7.67 8.47
CA SER A 621 22.69 7.62 7.00
C SER A 621 21.29 7.72 6.39
N PHE A 622 21.24 8.18 5.15
CA PHE A 622 20.03 8.16 4.33
C PHE A 622 20.36 7.51 2.99
N LEU A 623 19.55 6.58 2.53
CA LEU A 623 19.83 5.76 1.33
C LEU A 623 21.20 5.05 1.42
N LYS A 624 21.60 4.63 2.62
CA LYS A 624 22.89 4.03 2.93
C LYS A 624 24.08 4.94 2.64
N ARG A 625 23.89 6.24 2.69
CA ARG A 625 24.93 7.26 2.51
C ARG A 625 25.00 8.16 3.71
N SER A 626 26.21 8.43 4.15
CA SER A 626 26.46 9.41 5.20
C SER A 626 26.55 10.83 4.61
N PHE A 627 26.75 11.80 5.51
CA PHE A 627 26.95 13.21 5.16
C PHE A 627 28.36 13.61 5.62
N ARG A 628 29.26 13.85 4.67
CA ARG A 628 30.65 14.20 4.94
C ARG A 628 31.02 15.48 4.21
N TYR A 629 31.61 16.44 4.93
CA TYR A 629 32.23 17.59 4.28
C TYR A 629 33.54 17.16 3.63
N ASP A 630 33.72 17.48 2.37
CA ASP A 630 34.94 17.24 1.61
C ASP A 630 35.67 18.55 1.38
N GLU A 631 36.91 18.64 1.90
CA GLU A 631 37.71 19.86 1.84
C GLU A 631 38.18 20.18 0.42
N ASP A 632 38.49 19.16 -0.39
CA ASP A 632 38.93 19.35 -1.78
C ASP A 632 37.78 19.83 -2.69
N LEU A 633 36.55 19.33 -2.45
CA LEU A 633 35.36 19.69 -3.22
C LEU A 633 34.61 20.88 -2.64
N GLN A 634 34.93 21.32 -1.41
CA GLN A 634 34.23 22.37 -0.67
C GLN A 634 32.72 22.16 -0.64
N ALA A 635 32.29 20.91 -0.40
CA ALA A 635 30.88 20.50 -0.44
C ALA A 635 30.59 19.32 0.52
N ILE A 636 29.34 19.18 0.89
CA ILE A 636 28.84 17.97 1.55
C ILE A 636 28.62 16.89 0.49
N VAL A 637 29.27 15.75 0.70
CA VAL A 637 29.21 14.56 -0.18
C VAL A 637 28.60 13.36 0.54
N GLY A 638 28.10 12.41 -0.25
CA GLY A 638 27.40 11.22 0.24
C GLY A 638 28.15 9.91 0.03
N PRO A 639 29.21 9.59 0.79
CA PRO A 639 29.86 8.30 0.68
C PRO A 639 28.90 7.17 1.04
N LEU A 640 28.90 6.12 0.19
CA LEU A 640 28.07 4.94 0.38
C LEU A 640 28.61 4.12 1.55
N GLU A 641 27.73 3.49 2.36
CA GLU A 641 28.14 2.54 3.39
C GLU A 641 29.13 1.51 2.84
N HIS A 642 30.27 1.34 3.49
CA HIS A 642 31.36 0.50 3.01
C HIS A 642 30.97 -0.99 2.86
N ASP A 643 30.05 -1.49 3.69
CA ASP A 643 29.48 -2.84 3.57
C ASP A 643 28.77 -3.05 2.23
N SER A 644 28.15 -2.00 1.65
CA SER A 644 27.53 -2.07 0.34
C SER A 644 28.57 -2.19 -0.79
N ILE A 645 29.71 -1.50 -0.65
CA ILE A 645 30.86 -1.62 -1.59
C ILE A 645 31.50 -3.01 -1.44
N SER A 646 31.74 -3.48 -0.22
CA SER A 646 32.26 -4.83 0.04
C SER A 646 31.36 -5.91 -0.56
N LYS A 647 30.06 -5.79 -0.40
CA LYS A 647 29.06 -6.69 -1.01
C LYS A 647 29.18 -6.70 -2.53
N MET A 648 29.29 -5.54 -3.16
CA MET A 648 29.40 -5.36 -4.61
C MET A 648 30.67 -6.03 -5.15
N LEU A 649 31.80 -5.87 -4.47
CA LEU A 649 33.10 -6.40 -4.87
C LEU A 649 33.25 -7.91 -4.64
N THR A 650 32.49 -8.51 -3.70
CA THR A 650 32.66 -9.92 -3.30
C THR A 650 31.59 -10.87 -3.81
N SER A 651 30.40 -10.35 -4.18
CA SER A 651 29.27 -11.21 -4.53
C SER A 651 28.39 -10.56 -5.60
N CYS A 652 27.92 -11.35 -6.54
CA CYS A 652 27.03 -10.89 -7.61
C CYS A 652 26.00 -11.95 -7.98
N VAL A 653 25.04 -11.56 -8.81
CA VAL A 653 24.13 -12.49 -9.49
C VAL A 653 24.72 -12.79 -10.87
N ALA A 654 24.94 -14.07 -11.20
CA ALA A 654 25.49 -14.48 -12.49
C ALA A 654 24.62 -13.93 -13.64
N SER A 655 25.27 -13.29 -14.60
CA SER A 655 24.63 -12.74 -15.80
C SER A 655 24.78 -13.72 -16.97
N LYS A 656 23.76 -13.77 -17.81
CA LYS A 656 23.82 -14.45 -19.11
C LYS A 656 24.39 -13.57 -20.23
N SER A 657 24.49 -12.27 -19.98
CA SER A 657 24.87 -11.25 -20.98
C SER A 657 26.29 -10.76 -20.85
N PHE A 658 26.97 -11.05 -19.72
CA PHE A 658 28.33 -10.61 -19.44
C PHE A 658 29.19 -11.79 -19.03
N THR A 659 30.45 -11.81 -19.49
CA THR A 659 31.44 -12.71 -18.93
C THR A 659 31.82 -12.30 -17.50
N ALA A 660 32.50 -13.20 -16.77
CA ALA A 660 32.92 -12.88 -15.38
C ALA A 660 33.87 -11.67 -15.33
N GLU A 661 34.75 -11.56 -16.35
CA GLU A 661 35.69 -10.45 -16.49
C GLU A 661 35.00 -9.13 -16.81
N GLN A 662 34.07 -9.13 -17.77
CA GLN A 662 33.28 -7.94 -18.10
C GLN A 662 32.47 -7.46 -16.90
N HIS A 663 31.87 -8.39 -16.16
CA HIS A 663 31.15 -8.08 -14.94
C HIS A 663 32.09 -7.47 -13.87
N MET A 664 33.29 -8.06 -13.71
CA MET A 664 34.26 -7.58 -12.71
C MET A 664 34.74 -6.17 -13.04
N LEU A 665 35.04 -5.86 -14.31
CA LEU A 665 35.40 -4.51 -14.76
C LEU A 665 34.29 -3.48 -14.40
N ALA A 666 33.01 -3.83 -14.66
CA ALA A 666 31.88 -2.96 -14.36
C ALA A 666 31.76 -2.72 -12.86
N VAL A 667 31.94 -3.76 -12.06
CA VAL A 667 31.86 -3.68 -10.59
C VAL A 667 32.99 -2.85 -10.00
N VAL A 668 34.24 -3.06 -10.47
CA VAL A 668 35.40 -2.27 -10.01
C VAL A 668 35.20 -0.79 -10.33
N ARG A 669 34.73 -0.49 -11.56
CA ARG A 669 34.44 0.88 -11.94
C ARG A 669 33.39 1.51 -10.99
N SER A 670 32.28 0.80 -10.75
CA SER A 670 31.25 1.29 -9.82
C SER A 670 31.77 1.47 -8.39
N ALA A 671 32.63 0.56 -7.91
CA ALA A 671 33.26 0.70 -6.61
C ALA A 671 34.20 1.91 -6.54
N MET A 672 34.97 2.16 -7.62
CA MET A 672 35.85 3.33 -7.69
C MET A 672 35.07 4.64 -7.74
N ASP A 673 33.94 4.68 -8.47
CA ASP A 673 33.02 5.83 -8.49
C ASP A 673 32.48 6.12 -7.06
N GLU A 674 32.24 5.07 -6.26
CA GLU A 674 31.83 5.25 -4.85
C GLU A 674 33.00 5.67 -3.95
N TYR A 675 34.21 5.11 -4.11
CA TYR A 675 35.37 5.51 -3.31
C TYR A 675 35.82 6.95 -3.55
N PHE A 676 35.47 7.56 -4.67
CA PHE A 676 35.70 8.98 -4.92
C PHE A 676 35.13 9.86 -3.81
N TRP A 677 33.95 9.50 -3.28
CA TRP A 677 33.26 10.26 -2.24
C TRP A 677 33.81 10.06 -0.83
N PHE A 678 34.78 9.15 -0.66
CA PHE A 678 35.50 8.97 0.61
C PHE A 678 36.69 9.95 0.76
N GLY A 679 37.01 10.70 -0.28
CA GLY A 679 38.09 11.67 -0.35
C GLY A 679 39.30 11.15 -1.12
N LYS A 680 40.15 12.10 -1.52
CA LYS A 680 41.29 11.85 -2.43
C LYS A 680 42.24 10.76 -1.95
N SER A 681 42.61 10.78 -0.66
CA SER A 681 43.54 9.80 -0.09
C SER A 681 43.02 8.37 -0.20
N VAL A 682 41.75 8.15 0.17
CA VAL A 682 41.11 6.83 0.08
C VAL A 682 40.99 6.39 -1.39
N PHE A 683 40.58 7.30 -2.25
CA PHE A 683 40.44 7.02 -3.69
C PHE A 683 41.76 6.57 -4.31
N GLU A 684 42.85 7.30 -4.07
CA GLU A 684 44.18 6.97 -4.63
C GLU A 684 44.73 5.65 -4.08
N ASP A 685 44.53 5.37 -2.78
CA ASP A 685 44.93 4.07 -2.20
C ASP A 685 44.15 2.93 -2.86
N ARG A 686 42.84 3.02 -3.00
CA ARG A 686 42.01 2.01 -3.65
C ARG A 686 42.37 1.83 -5.12
N ARG A 687 42.62 2.91 -5.83
CA ARG A 687 43.05 2.90 -7.22
C ARG A 687 44.34 2.12 -7.36
N ALA A 688 45.35 2.38 -6.53
CA ALA A 688 46.62 1.69 -6.56
C ALA A 688 46.45 0.19 -6.26
N LYS A 689 45.73 -0.19 -5.21
CA LYS A 689 45.48 -1.59 -4.85
C LYS A 689 44.73 -2.34 -5.94
N PHE A 690 43.65 -1.74 -6.46
CA PHE A 690 42.84 -2.41 -7.50
C PHE A 690 43.60 -2.55 -8.81
N HIS A 691 44.44 -1.58 -9.16
CA HIS A 691 45.27 -1.68 -10.35
C HIS A 691 46.30 -2.84 -10.24
N GLN A 692 46.82 -3.14 -9.04
CA GLN A 692 47.74 -4.27 -8.85
C GLN A 692 47.02 -5.62 -8.92
N ILE A 693 45.76 -5.70 -8.58
CA ILE A 693 44.95 -6.94 -8.62
C ILE A 693 44.45 -7.23 -10.04
N MET A 694 44.13 -6.21 -10.80
CA MET A 694 43.62 -6.32 -12.17
C MET A 694 44.70 -6.48 -13.23
#